data_898ed3371f4818f4f0b8a56bde816a66
#
_entry.id   898ed3371f4818f4f0b8a56bde816a66
#
_cell.length_a   1.000
_cell.length_b   1.000
_cell.length_c   1.000
_cell.angle_alpha   90.00
_cell.angle_beta   90.00
_cell.angle_gamma   90.00
#
_symmetry.space_group_name_H-M   'P 1'
#
loop_
_entity.id
_entity.type
_entity.pdbx_description
1 polymer ?
#
loop_
_entity_poly.entity_id
_entity_poly.type
_entity_poly.pdbx_seq_one_letter_code
_entity_poly.pdbx_strand_id
1 'polypeptide(L)'
;MSSQPSASGSALAFANDPPRLSVIMPTFEQAAFIGRALDSLWAQTYVDWELIIVDDGSCDNTATALAPWLADPRVRYLRFDSNGGLGRAINAGLDAARGELLAYLPSDDVWYAAHLAALVACLEREPGAVLAYAGVRHHYNRSAEGVIPGECLQLVQCLHRRTALRWRERAELESDDLDRLFWNALRAEGAFAPSRAISCEWVDHPGQRHKRMREPVGGINPFRQHYRVSGPLRFHTTTGNPIDEERLYAQARSAPMAGTRTGLKIVLAGELAYNADRVLALEALGHRLYGLWTPAPYWYNTVGPLPFGQVEELPRQGWREALARIEPDIVYAQLNWQAVPFAHELLMHTPDIPFVWHFKEGPFICIEKGTWPLLADLVRLADGCIFSSPEMRDWFATAVPKLPAGRPEYVLDGDLPRRAWFLQECSPLLSASRPGAGGQVHTVVPGRPIGLHPSTVAELAGHGIHLHFYGDFTQGQWREWITKAGAVAPEHLHLHQNVDPDGWVREFSQYDAGWLHVFRSQNGGDIRRADWDDLNIPARAATLAAAGLPMIQFDNGGAIVAAQALARRLGIGVFFGSIDGLADQLHDRAAMAALRERVWQVRDQFCFDLHAPGLVDFFERVIAHADRRGRVLAGGQLRMPVRRAR
;
A
#
# COMPACT_ATOMS: atom_id res chain seq x y z
N MET A 1 -67.73 9.64 -35.68
CA MET A 1 -68.11 9.76 -34.28
C MET A 1 -67.41 8.63 -33.55
N SER A 2 -66.28 8.92 -32.92
CA SER A 2 -65.57 7.98 -32.12
C SER A 2 -64.91 8.82 -30.98
N SER A 3 -65.45 8.64 -29.79
CA SER A 3 -65.14 9.34 -28.60
C SER A 3 -63.77 8.88 -28.08
N GLN A 4 -62.85 9.81 -27.89
CA GLN A 4 -61.63 9.60 -27.10
C GLN A 4 -61.94 9.64 -25.59
N PRO A 5 -61.34 8.80 -24.77
CA PRO A 5 -61.43 8.96 -23.32
C PRO A 5 -60.45 10.03 -22.85
N SER A 6 -60.95 11.02 -22.13
CA SER A 6 -60.18 12.03 -21.41
C SER A 6 -59.43 11.38 -20.25
N ALA A 7 -58.10 11.34 -20.36
CA ALA A 7 -57.24 11.05 -19.18
C ALA A 7 -57.14 12.31 -18.31
N SER A 8 -57.91 12.35 -17.24
CA SER A 8 -57.71 13.27 -16.14
C SER A 8 -56.48 12.84 -15.33
N GLY A 9 -55.31 13.30 -15.73
CA GLY A 9 -54.12 13.22 -14.94
C GLY A 9 -54.24 14.19 -13.73
N SER A 10 -54.46 13.67 -12.56
CA SER A 10 -54.28 14.45 -11.33
C SER A 10 -52.80 14.86 -11.22
N ALA A 11 -52.53 16.14 -11.47
CA ALA A 11 -51.27 16.74 -11.11
C ALA A 11 -51.11 16.63 -9.57
N LEU A 12 -50.27 15.73 -9.12
CA LEU A 12 -49.87 15.64 -7.73
C LEU A 12 -49.12 16.94 -7.38
N ALA A 13 -49.84 17.82 -6.70
CA ALA A 13 -49.26 19.02 -6.08
C ALA A 13 -48.36 18.57 -4.91
N PHE A 14 -47.08 18.43 -5.14
CA PHE A 14 -46.06 18.34 -4.08
C PHE A 14 -45.76 19.76 -3.58
N ALA A 15 -46.71 20.36 -2.86
CA ALA A 15 -46.50 21.60 -2.16
C ALA A 15 -46.42 21.32 -0.65
N ASN A 16 -45.26 21.54 -0.06
CA ASN A 16 -44.91 21.74 1.34
C ASN A 16 -44.57 20.54 2.25
N ASP A 17 -44.96 19.32 2.01
CA ASP A 17 -44.50 18.21 2.86
C ASP A 17 -43.17 17.63 2.34
N PRO A 18 -42.19 17.39 3.24
CA PRO A 18 -40.95 16.74 2.83
C PRO A 18 -41.24 15.33 2.32
N PRO A 19 -40.58 14.86 1.25
CA PRO A 19 -40.74 13.49 0.78
C PRO A 19 -40.27 12.52 1.87
N ARG A 20 -40.86 11.34 1.93
CA ARG A 20 -40.50 10.34 2.94
C ARG A 20 -39.08 9.82 2.74
N LEU A 21 -38.59 9.75 1.49
CA LEU A 21 -37.30 9.17 1.13
C LEU A 21 -36.44 10.18 0.38
N SER A 22 -35.19 10.35 0.82
CA SER A 22 -34.16 11.04 0.03
C SER A 22 -33.18 10.02 -0.56
N VAL A 23 -33.04 10.06 -1.89
CA VAL A 23 -32.02 9.32 -2.63
C VAL A 23 -30.80 10.21 -2.81
N ILE A 24 -29.63 9.76 -2.37
CA ILE A 24 -28.37 10.47 -2.56
C ILE A 24 -27.58 9.77 -3.65
N MET A 25 -27.20 10.52 -4.69
CA MET A 25 -26.39 10.05 -5.81
C MET A 25 -25.06 10.81 -5.83
N PRO A 26 -24.00 10.27 -5.20
CA PRO A 26 -22.68 10.80 -5.41
C PRO A 26 -22.19 10.44 -6.81
N THR A 27 -21.55 11.37 -7.51
CA THR A 27 -21.01 11.13 -8.86
C THR A 27 -19.68 11.83 -9.07
N PHE A 28 -18.76 11.16 -9.77
CA PHE A 28 -17.49 11.74 -10.21
C PHE A 28 -17.00 11.03 -11.47
N GLU A 29 -16.97 11.75 -12.61
CA GLU A 29 -16.53 11.24 -13.92
C GLU A 29 -17.28 9.97 -14.37
N GLN A 30 -18.63 10.00 -14.29
CA GLN A 30 -19.51 8.86 -14.59
C GLN A 30 -20.50 9.12 -15.74
N ALA A 31 -20.15 10.02 -16.67
CA ALA A 31 -21.01 10.36 -17.81
C ALA A 31 -21.53 9.14 -18.60
N ALA A 32 -20.74 8.06 -18.68
CA ALA A 32 -21.10 6.86 -19.42
C ALA A 32 -22.17 5.98 -18.74
N PHE A 33 -22.37 6.14 -17.43
CA PHE A 33 -23.22 5.25 -16.62
C PHE A 33 -24.43 5.94 -16.04
N ILE A 34 -24.32 7.23 -15.68
CA ILE A 34 -25.28 7.97 -14.87
C ILE A 34 -26.70 7.96 -15.44
N GLY A 35 -26.85 8.01 -16.77
CA GLY A 35 -28.17 7.95 -17.42
C GLY A 35 -28.93 6.66 -17.05
N ARG A 36 -28.26 5.52 -17.09
CA ARG A 36 -28.86 4.22 -16.77
C ARG A 36 -29.22 4.10 -15.30
N ALA A 37 -28.41 4.65 -14.42
CA ALA A 37 -28.71 4.71 -12.98
C ALA A 37 -29.97 5.56 -12.73
N LEU A 38 -30.08 6.73 -13.35
CA LEU A 38 -31.24 7.60 -13.26
C LEU A 38 -32.50 6.95 -13.83
N ASP A 39 -32.45 6.35 -15.01
CA ASP A 39 -33.58 5.61 -15.57
C ASP A 39 -34.11 4.55 -14.62
N SER A 40 -33.22 3.88 -13.87
CA SER A 40 -33.57 2.88 -12.88
C SER A 40 -34.31 3.46 -11.67
N LEU A 41 -34.02 4.71 -11.30
CA LEU A 41 -34.76 5.42 -10.26
C LEU A 41 -36.15 5.85 -10.73
N TRP A 42 -36.27 6.37 -11.95
CA TRP A 42 -37.59 6.74 -12.53
C TRP A 42 -38.50 5.52 -12.74
N ALA A 43 -37.92 4.34 -12.91
CA ALA A 43 -38.66 3.08 -13.02
C ALA A 43 -39.15 2.50 -11.66
N GLN A 44 -38.86 3.15 -10.54
CA GLN A 44 -39.28 2.64 -9.23
C GLN A 44 -40.79 2.69 -9.04
N THR A 45 -41.34 1.63 -8.45
CA THR A 45 -42.75 1.57 -8.06
C THR A 45 -43.09 2.40 -6.82
N TYR A 46 -42.10 2.71 -6.01
CA TYR A 46 -42.21 3.66 -4.89
C TYR A 46 -41.93 5.07 -5.40
N VAL A 47 -42.85 6.01 -5.20
CA VAL A 47 -42.82 7.32 -5.87
C VAL A 47 -42.57 8.51 -4.93
N ASP A 48 -42.68 8.31 -3.61
CA ASP A 48 -42.49 9.39 -2.60
C ASP A 48 -41.01 9.57 -2.25
N TRP A 49 -40.25 10.10 -3.22
CA TRP A 49 -38.81 10.32 -3.09
C TRP A 49 -38.37 11.66 -3.68
N GLU A 50 -37.28 12.20 -3.16
CA GLU A 50 -36.46 13.22 -3.81
C GLU A 50 -35.09 12.64 -4.18
N LEU A 51 -34.42 13.24 -5.14
CA LEU A 51 -33.06 12.89 -5.57
C LEU A 51 -32.10 14.05 -5.33
N ILE A 52 -31.02 13.81 -4.61
CA ILE A 52 -29.92 14.74 -4.43
C ILE A 52 -28.71 14.19 -5.18
N ILE A 53 -28.36 14.79 -6.32
CA ILE A 53 -27.16 14.47 -7.08
C ILE A 53 -26.03 15.37 -6.58
N VAL A 54 -24.94 14.76 -6.16
CA VAL A 54 -23.73 15.49 -5.73
C VAL A 54 -22.58 15.16 -6.66
N ASP A 55 -22.27 16.08 -7.54
CA ASP A 55 -21.13 16.01 -8.48
C ASP A 55 -19.86 16.50 -7.78
N ASP A 56 -18.97 15.59 -7.48
CA ASP A 56 -17.73 15.83 -6.76
C ASP A 56 -16.62 16.41 -7.67
N GLY A 57 -16.97 17.38 -8.51
CA GLY A 57 -16.03 18.10 -9.37
C GLY A 57 -15.66 17.37 -10.65
N SER A 58 -16.62 16.69 -11.31
CA SER A 58 -16.38 16.00 -12.59
C SER A 58 -15.88 16.95 -13.68
N CYS A 59 -14.89 16.49 -14.44
CA CYS A 59 -14.31 17.20 -15.58
C CYS A 59 -14.74 16.60 -16.94
N ASP A 60 -15.46 15.48 -16.92
CA ASP A 60 -16.03 14.84 -18.10
C ASP A 60 -17.42 15.43 -18.47
N ASN A 61 -18.15 14.75 -19.35
CA ASN A 61 -19.47 15.16 -19.79
C ASN A 61 -20.61 14.85 -18.79
N THR A 62 -20.32 14.54 -17.51
CA THR A 62 -21.32 14.19 -16.49
C THR A 62 -22.42 15.25 -16.38
N ALA A 63 -22.08 16.54 -16.29
CA ALA A 63 -23.06 17.63 -16.20
C ALA A 63 -24.01 17.68 -17.43
N THR A 64 -23.48 17.42 -18.61
CA THR A 64 -24.28 17.35 -19.85
C THR A 64 -25.20 16.13 -19.85
N ALA A 65 -24.69 14.99 -19.40
CA ALA A 65 -25.47 13.76 -19.29
C ALA A 65 -26.65 13.88 -18.32
N LEU A 66 -26.54 14.71 -17.28
CA LEU A 66 -27.59 14.96 -16.29
C LEU A 66 -28.75 15.82 -16.80
N ALA A 67 -28.54 16.64 -17.82
CA ALA A 67 -29.49 17.69 -18.25
C ALA A 67 -30.96 17.21 -18.44
N PRO A 68 -31.27 16.01 -18.96
CA PRO A 68 -32.63 15.55 -19.11
C PRO A 68 -33.43 15.42 -17.81
N TRP A 69 -32.76 15.14 -16.68
CA TRP A 69 -33.42 14.89 -15.38
C TRP A 69 -33.46 16.11 -14.48
N LEU A 70 -32.62 17.13 -14.72
CA LEU A 70 -32.52 18.32 -13.85
C LEU A 70 -33.77 19.22 -13.87
N ALA A 71 -34.68 19.03 -14.84
CA ALA A 71 -35.96 19.75 -14.93
C ALA A 71 -37.03 19.18 -13.97
N ASP A 72 -36.85 17.97 -13.43
CA ASP A 72 -37.80 17.36 -12.49
C ASP A 72 -37.71 18.06 -11.12
N PRO A 73 -38.82 18.56 -10.55
CA PRO A 73 -38.81 19.29 -9.28
C PRO A 73 -38.37 18.46 -8.08
N ARG A 74 -38.30 17.14 -8.22
CA ARG A 74 -37.77 16.22 -7.18
C ARG A 74 -36.25 16.18 -7.17
N VAL A 75 -35.56 16.71 -8.19
CA VAL A 75 -34.12 16.64 -8.36
C VAL A 75 -33.45 17.89 -7.85
N ARG A 76 -32.44 17.72 -7.00
CA ARG A 76 -31.52 18.77 -6.56
C ARG A 76 -30.13 18.39 -7.02
N TYR A 77 -29.43 19.32 -7.67
CA TYR A 77 -28.06 19.14 -8.16
C TYR A 77 -27.10 20.06 -7.41
N LEU A 78 -26.13 19.44 -6.79
CA LEU A 78 -25.01 20.11 -6.10
C LEU A 78 -23.73 19.77 -6.84
N ARG A 79 -22.86 20.74 -7.07
CA ARG A 79 -21.58 20.52 -7.71
C ARG A 79 -20.46 21.19 -6.94
N PHE A 80 -19.35 20.48 -6.76
CA PHE A 80 -18.12 21.03 -6.21
C PHE A 80 -17.16 21.46 -7.30
N ASP A 81 -16.28 22.43 -6.99
CA ASP A 81 -15.27 22.92 -7.93
C ASP A 81 -14.13 21.91 -8.13
N SER A 82 -13.94 21.00 -7.17
CA SER A 82 -12.88 19.99 -7.19
C SER A 82 -13.26 18.74 -6.40
N ASN A 83 -12.69 17.61 -6.77
CA ASN A 83 -12.93 16.34 -6.10
C ASN A 83 -12.49 16.37 -4.63
N GLY A 84 -13.44 16.21 -3.73
CA GLY A 84 -13.27 16.18 -2.28
C GLY A 84 -13.41 14.79 -1.65
N GLY A 85 -13.81 13.78 -2.43
CA GLY A 85 -13.99 12.39 -2.00
C GLY A 85 -15.43 11.99 -1.73
N LEU A 86 -15.66 10.68 -1.80
CA LEU A 86 -16.99 10.07 -1.66
C LEU A 86 -17.70 10.48 -0.37
N GLY A 87 -16.98 10.45 0.77
CA GLY A 87 -17.56 10.81 2.07
C GLY A 87 -18.09 12.24 2.11
N ARG A 88 -17.32 13.21 1.58
CA ARG A 88 -17.75 14.60 1.47
C ARG A 88 -18.98 14.75 0.56
N ALA A 89 -18.98 14.08 -0.57
CA ALA A 89 -20.11 14.13 -1.50
C ALA A 89 -21.38 13.58 -0.86
N ILE A 90 -21.30 12.44 -0.18
CA ILE A 90 -22.46 11.86 0.51
C ILE A 90 -22.91 12.77 1.66
N ASN A 91 -22.00 13.33 2.47
CA ASN A 91 -22.35 14.23 3.57
C ASN A 91 -23.10 15.47 3.07
N ALA A 92 -22.67 16.08 1.97
CA ALA A 92 -23.40 17.17 1.35
C ALA A 92 -24.80 16.78 0.88
N GLY A 93 -24.94 15.56 0.37
CA GLY A 93 -26.24 14.98 0.05
C GLY A 93 -27.11 14.76 1.30
N LEU A 94 -26.55 14.29 2.40
CA LEU A 94 -27.23 14.13 3.70
C LEU A 94 -27.71 15.46 4.26
N ASP A 95 -26.89 16.51 4.16
CA ASP A 95 -27.26 17.86 4.62
C ASP A 95 -28.39 18.48 3.79
N ALA A 96 -28.46 18.13 2.50
CA ALA A 96 -29.50 18.58 1.60
C ALA A 96 -30.80 17.75 1.70
N ALA A 97 -30.71 16.53 2.22
CA ALA A 97 -31.82 15.58 2.30
C ALA A 97 -32.92 16.04 3.28
N ARG A 98 -34.20 15.84 2.91
CA ARG A 98 -35.37 16.18 3.73
C ARG A 98 -36.13 14.98 4.23
N GLY A 99 -35.99 13.81 3.58
CA GLY A 99 -36.67 12.57 3.92
C GLY A 99 -36.25 11.99 5.27
N GLU A 100 -37.13 11.27 5.94
CA GLU A 100 -36.82 10.49 7.13
C GLU A 100 -36.05 9.19 6.84
N LEU A 101 -36.13 8.75 5.60
CA LEU A 101 -35.40 7.58 5.07
C LEU A 101 -34.33 8.06 4.06
N LEU A 102 -33.22 7.37 4.02
CA LEU A 102 -32.07 7.70 3.19
C LEU A 102 -31.65 6.45 2.41
N ALA A 103 -31.48 6.59 1.10
CA ALA A 103 -30.97 5.55 0.21
C ALA A 103 -29.84 6.11 -0.66
N TYR A 104 -28.96 5.24 -1.13
CA TYR A 104 -27.82 5.61 -1.95
C TYR A 104 -27.88 4.93 -3.31
N LEU A 105 -27.88 5.70 -4.37
CA LEU A 105 -27.75 5.19 -5.73
C LEU A 105 -26.43 5.68 -6.34
N PRO A 106 -25.33 4.87 -6.25
CA PRO A 106 -24.12 5.18 -7.00
C PRO A 106 -24.43 5.39 -8.48
N SER A 107 -23.76 6.36 -9.10
CA SER A 107 -24.07 6.77 -10.47
C SER A 107 -23.72 5.74 -11.56
N ASP A 108 -23.09 4.63 -11.18
CA ASP A 108 -22.73 3.49 -12.03
C ASP A 108 -23.60 2.24 -11.79
N ASP A 109 -24.40 2.21 -10.71
CA ASP A 109 -25.23 1.06 -10.33
C ASP A 109 -26.69 1.17 -10.77
N VAL A 110 -27.48 0.10 -10.59
CA VAL A 110 -28.86 0.00 -11.08
C VAL A 110 -29.77 -0.59 -10.01
N TRP A 111 -30.96 0.01 -9.83
CA TRP A 111 -32.05 -0.56 -9.05
C TRP A 111 -33.11 -1.23 -9.94
N TYR A 112 -33.64 -2.35 -9.50
CA TYR A 112 -34.82 -2.95 -10.14
C TYR A 112 -36.09 -2.28 -9.63
N ALA A 113 -37.16 -2.29 -10.41
CA ALA A 113 -38.36 -1.50 -10.19
C ALA A 113 -38.99 -1.56 -8.79
N ALA A 114 -38.85 -2.67 -8.08
CA ALA A 114 -39.41 -2.86 -6.73
C ALA A 114 -38.42 -2.57 -5.58
N HIS A 115 -37.20 -2.08 -5.86
CA HIS A 115 -36.13 -1.96 -4.88
C HIS A 115 -36.53 -1.08 -3.69
N LEU A 116 -36.90 0.16 -3.94
CA LEU A 116 -37.29 1.09 -2.87
C LEU A 116 -38.53 0.62 -2.11
N ALA A 117 -39.54 0.13 -2.82
CA ALA A 117 -40.76 -0.39 -2.19
C ALA A 117 -40.45 -1.57 -1.25
N ALA A 118 -39.58 -2.48 -1.66
CA ALA A 118 -39.20 -3.63 -0.84
C ALA A 118 -38.43 -3.23 0.43
N LEU A 119 -37.51 -2.26 0.33
CA LEU A 119 -36.74 -1.80 1.49
C LEU A 119 -37.57 -0.96 2.47
N VAL A 120 -38.44 -0.08 1.97
CA VAL A 120 -39.37 0.69 2.82
C VAL A 120 -40.28 -0.26 3.57
N ALA A 121 -40.93 -1.21 2.88
CA ALA A 121 -41.79 -2.23 3.51
C ALA A 121 -41.02 -3.10 4.52
N CYS A 122 -39.71 -3.32 4.32
CA CYS A 122 -38.88 -4.05 5.26
C CYS A 122 -38.71 -3.27 6.58
N LEU A 123 -38.39 -1.98 6.54
CA LEU A 123 -38.29 -1.12 7.73
C LEU A 123 -39.64 -0.92 8.44
N GLU A 124 -40.74 -0.95 7.69
CA GLU A 124 -42.09 -0.87 8.29
C GLU A 124 -42.46 -2.12 9.08
N ARG A 125 -42.05 -3.30 8.57
CA ARG A 125 -42.27 -4.57 9.28
C ARG A 125 -41.37 -4.74 10.49
N GLU A 126 -40.20 -4.11 10.51
CA GLU A 126 -39.19 -4.20 11.58
C GLU A 126 -38.89 -2.80 12.14
N PRO A 127 -39.77 -2.23 12.99
CA PRO A 127 -39.61 -0.87 13.50
C PRO A 127 -38.32 -0.64 14.30
N GLY A 128 -37.74 -1.68 14.90
CA GLY A 128 -36.46 -1.64 15.60
C GLY A 128 -35.22 -1.70 14.69
N ALA A 129 -35.42 -1.93 13.40
CA ALA A 129 -34.31 -1.89 12.46
C ALA A 129 -33.99 -0.45 12.05
N VAL A 130 -32.70 -0.14 12.00
CA VAL A 130 -32.18 1.16 11.54
C VAL A 130 -31.86 1.16 10.04
N LEU A 131 -31.60 -0.01 9.45
CA LEU A 131 -31.27 -0.20 8.04
C LEU A 131 -31.99 -1.43 7.48
N ALA A 132 -32.52 -1.29 6.25
CA ALA A 132 -32.94 -2.42 5.41
C ALA A 132 -31.98 -2.59 4.25
N TYR A 133 -31.73 -3.84 3.83
CA TYR A 133 -30.85 -4.13 2.70
C TYR A 133 -31.41 -5.22 1.78
N ALA A 134 -31.03 -5.12 0.52
CA ALA A 134 -31.38 -6.08 -0.53
C ALA A 134 -30.22 -7.01 -0.87
N GLY A 135 -30.53 -8.13 -1.51
CA GLY A 135 -29.55 -8.88 -2.27
C GLY A 135 -29.10 -8.09 -3.50
N VAL A 136 -27.87 -8.33 -3.98
CA VAL A 136 -27.26 -7.65 -5.11
C VAL A 136 -26.81 -8.65 -6.16
N ARG A 137 -26.97 -8.30 -7.43
CA ARG A 137 -26.36 -9.00 -8.54
C ARG A 137 -25.04 -8.33 -8.90
N HIS A 138 -23.96 -9.11 -9.06
CA HIS A 138 -22.70 -8.63 -9.59
C HIS A 138 -22.69 -8.75 -11.11
N HIS A 139 -22.43 -7.66 -11.81
CA HIS A 139 -22.59 -7.52 -13.25
C HIS A 139 -21.89 -8.61 -14.07
N TYR A 140 -20.63 -8.91 -13.79
CA TYR A 140 -19.83 -9.89 -14.56
C TYR A 140 -19.94 -11.32 -14.03
N ASN A 141 -20.42 -11.52 -12.82
CA ASN A 141 -20.57 -12.85 -12.20
C ASN A 141 -22.05 -13.17 -11.98
N ARG A 142 -22.71 -13.65 -13.02
CA ARG A 142 -24.15 -13.94 -13.01
C ARG A 142 -24.55 -15.04 -12.03
N SER A 143 -23.61 -15.86 -11.57
CA SER A 143 -23.85 -16.90 -10.57
C SER A 143 -23.74 -16.42 -9.12
N ALA A 144 -23.18 -15.22 -8.88
CA ALA A 144 -23.05 -14.63 -7.56
C ALA A 144 -24.30 -13.83 -7.13
N GLU A 145 -25.45 -14.39 -7.37
CA GLU A 145 -26.72 -13.84 -6.87
C GLU A 145 -26.94 -14.26 -5.43
N GLY A 146 -27.37 -13.33 -4.58
CA GLY A 146 -27.66 -13.65 -3.19
C GLY A 146 -27.78 -12.45 -2.28
N VAL A 147 -28.08 -12.73 -1.02
CA VAL A 147 -28.09 -11.73 0.05
C VAL A 147 -26.70 -11.68 0.66
N ILE A 148 -26.06 -10.53 0.56
CA ILE A 148 -24.77 -10.30 1.17
C ILE A 148 -24.97 -10.09 2.68
N PRO A 149 -24.14 -10.73 3.56
CA PRO A 149 -24.17 -10.47 4.98
C PRO A 149 -24.03 -8.97 5.30
N GLY A 150 -24.71 -8.50 6.35
CA GLY A 150 -24.81 -7.09 6.69
C GLY A 150 -23.48 -6.34 6.86
N GLU A 151 -22.38 -7.02 7.18
CA GLU A 151 -21.05 -6.45 7.31
C GLU A 151 -20.35 -6.11 5.99
N CYS A 152 -20.85 -6.62 4.87
CA CYS A 152 -20.27 -6.46 3.54
C CYS A 152 -21.19 -5.72 2.56
N LEU A 153 -22.12 -4.90 3.06
CA LEU A 153 -23.10 -4.21 2.22
C LEU A 153 -22.47 -3.15 1.31
N GLN A 154 -22.93 -3.13 0.06
CA GLN A 154 -22.67 -2.06 -0.90
C GLN A 154 -23.68 -0.91 -0.73
N LEU A 155 -23.30 0.31 -1.13
CA LEU A 155 -24.20 1.48 -1.11
C LEU A 155 -25.54 1.21 -1.79
N VAL A 156 -25.49 0.62 -2.98
CA VAL A 156 -26.66 0.35 -3.84
C VAL A 156 -27.71 -0.56 -3.19
N GLN A 157 -27.33 -1.33 -2.15
CA GLN A 157 -28.20 -2.28 -1.47
C GLN A 157 -29.04 -1.68 -0.35
N CYS A 158 -28.70 -0.47 0.14
CA CYS A 158 -29.07 -0.02 1.47
C CYS A 158 -30.07 1.13 1.46
N LEU A 159 -31.01 1.06 2.43
CA LEU A 159 -31.90 2.14 2.83
C LEU A 159 -31.94 2.18 4.34
N HIS A 160 -31.73 3.34 4.94
CA HIS A 160 -31.69 3.47 6.41
C HIS A 160 -32.50 4.66 6.92
N ARG A 161 -32.83 4.62 8.22
CA ARG A 161 -33.44 5.75 8.91
C ARG A 161 -32.43 6.89 9.03
N ARG A 162 -32.91 8.12 9.08
CA ARG A 162 -32.05 9.28 9.29
C ARG A 162 -31.29 9.13 10.60
N THR A 163 -29.98 9.43 10.55
CA THR A 163 -29.06 9.39 11.69
C THR A 163 -28.24 10.67 11.76
N ALA A 164 -27.63 10.95 12.91
CA ALA A 164 -26.65 12.00 13.09
C ALA A 164 -25.24 11.60 12.62
N LEU A 165 -25.03 10.32 12.29
CA LEU A 165 -23.73 9.84 11.80
C LEU A 165 -23.33 10.52 10.48
N ARG A 166 -22.05 10.67 10.30
CA ARG A 166 -21.44 11.24 9.08
C ARG A 166 -20.43 10.26 8.49
N TRP A 167 -20.33 10.31 7.19
CA TRP A 167 -19.29 9.60 6.45
C TRP A 167 -17.94 10.23 6.73
N ARG A 168 -16.89 9.41 6.82
CA ARG A 168 -15.52 9.93 6.96
C ARG A 168 -15.10 10.69 5.72
N GLU A 169 -14.53 11.87 5.91
CA GLU A 169 -14.04 12.74 4.85
C GLU A 169 -12.53 12.63 4.71
N ARG A 170 -12.04 12.88 3.51
CA ARG A 170 -10.61 12.76 3.19
C ARG A 170 -9.71 13.66 4.02
N ALA A 171 -10.21 14.85 4.42
CA ALA A 171 -9.47 15.78 5.25
C ALA A 171 -9.24 15.29 6.69
N GLU A 172 -10.08 14.36 7.17
CA GLU A 172 -9.97 13.77 8.50
C GLU A 172 -9.19 12.47 8.48
N LEU A 173 -9.84 11.42 8.04
CA LEU A 173 -9.30 10.07 7.90
C LEU A 173 -10.16 9.31 6.91
N GLU A 174 -9.55 8.80 5.85
CA GLU A 174 -10.27 8.07 4.82
C GLU A 174 -9.75 6.63 4.71
N SER A 175 -10.65 5.73 4.28
CA SER A 175 -10.38 4.33 4.01
C SER A 175 -11.01 3.97 2.67
N ASP A 176 -10.52 2.95 1.99
CA ASP A 176 -11.18 2.41 0.79
C ASP A 176 -12.49 1.68 1.11
N ASP A 177 -12.71 1.31 2.38
CA ASP A 177 -13.93 0.68 2.91
C ASP A 177 -14.81 1.70 3.66
N LEU A 178 -15.06 2.86 3.09
CA LEU A 178 -15.88 3.92 3.69
C LEU A 178 -17.28 3.45 4.08
N ASP A 179 -17.92 2.70 3.20
CA ASP A 179 -19.25 2.13 3.42
C ASP A 179 -19.25 1.18 4.64
N ARG A 180 -18.28 0.29 4.75
CA ARG A 180 -18.13 -0.58 5.92
C ARG A 180 -17.90 0.19 7.21
N LEU A 181 -17.10 1.26 7.19
CA LEU A 181 -16.90 2.11 8.37
C LEU A 181 -18.22 2.75 8.81
N PHE A 182 -19.00 3.26 7.87
CA PHE A 182 -20.29 3.87 8.15
C PHE A 182 -21.33 2.84 8.65
N TRP A 183 -21.40 1.67 7.99
CA TRP A 183 -22.31 0.60 8.41
C TRP A 183 -21.98 0.05 9.80
N ASN A 184 -20.70 -0.07 10.13
CA ASN A 184 -20.30 -0.51 11.49
C ASN A 184 -20.71 0.51 12.56
N ALA A 185 -20.60 1.81 12.28
CA ALA A 185 -21.09 2.84 13.19
C ALA A 185 -22.63 2.80 13.33
N LEU A 186 -23.35 2.67 12.20
CA LEU A 186 -24.80 2.61 12.19
C LEU A 186 -25.36 1.34 12.90
N ARG A 187 -24.63 0.24 12.83
CA ARG A 187 -25.01 -1.02 13.53
C ARG A 187 -25.05 -0.86 15.05
N ALA A 188 -24.33 0.10 15.61
CA ALA A 188 -24.41 0.43 17.03
C ALA A 188 -25.74 1.13 17.41
N GLU A 189 -26.46 1.71 16.43
CA GLU A 189 -27.76 2.35 16.66
C GLU A 189 -28.95 1.36 16.56
N GLY A 190 -28.76 0.18 15.92
CA GLY A 190 -29.83 -0.81 15.83
C GLY A 190 -29.58 -1.94 14.84
N ALA A 191 -30.59 -2.79 14.68
CA ALA A 191 -30.51 -3.97 13.83
C ALA A 191 -30.59 -3.62 12.34
N PHE A 192 -30.06 -4.51 11.50
CA PHE A 192 -30.15 -4.47 10.03
C PHE A 192 -31.12 -5.56 9.56
N ALA A 193 -32.09 -5.19 8.74
CA ALA A 193 -33.16 -6.07 8.28
C ALA A 193 -32.98 -6.46 6.79
N PRO A 194 -32.89 -7.76 6.45
CA PRO A 194 -32.78 -8.22 5.07
C PRO A 194 -34.16 -8.22 4.37
N SER A 195 -34.27 -7.65 3.19
CA SER A 195 -35.47 -7.76 2.36
C SER A 195 -35.66 -9.16 1.78
N ARG A 196 -34.61 -9.96 1.73
CA ARG A 196 -34.54 -11.32 1.17
C ARG A 196 -34.86 -11.37 -0.35
N ALA A 197 -34.73 -10.23 -1.03
CA ALA A 197 -34.91 -10.12 -2.46
C ALA A 197 -33.65 -9.55 -3.12
N ILE A 198 -33.28 -10.04 -4.28
CA ILE A 198 -32.25 -9.43 -5.13
C ILE A 198 -32.93 -8.33 -5.92
N SER A 199 -32.68 -7.07 -5.60
CA SER A 199 -33.37 -5.93 -6.21
C SER A 199 -32.47 -4.81 -6.72
N CYS A 200 -31.16 -5.04 -6.73
CA CYS A 200 -30.18 -4.11 -7.32
C CYS A 200 -29.04 -4.84 -8.00
N GLU A 201 -28.30 -4.10 -8.82
CA GLU A 201 -27.12 -4.58 -9.53
C GLU A 201 -25.95 -3.64 -9.28
N TRP A 202 -24.83 -4.23 -8.82
CA TRP A 202 -23.54 -3.59 -8.78
C TRP A 202 -22.83 -3.79 -10.12
N VAL A 203 -22.55 -2.69 -10.80
CA VAL A 203 -22.02 -2.71 -12.17
C VAL A 203 -20.51 -2.65 -12.18
N ASP A 204 -19.88 -3.71 -12.64
CA ASP A 204 -18.43 -3.80 -12.72
C ASP A 204 -17.85 -3.08 -13.94
N HIS A 205 -16.91 -2.16 -13.71
CA HIS A 205 -16.17 -1.48 -14.78
C HIS A 205 -14.77 -0.99 -14.29
N PRO A 206 -13.78 -0.80 -15.21
CA PRO A 206 -12.40 -0.49 -14.82
C PRO A 206 -12.23 0.88 -14.16
N GLY A 207 -13.16 1.81 -14.33
CA GLY A 207 -13.11 3.15 -13.74
C GLY A 207 -13.53 3.24 -12.28
N GLN A 208 -13.93 2.13 -11.64
CA GLN A 208 -14.39 2.12 -10.27
C GLN A 208 -13.27 2.48 -9.27
N ARG A 209 -13.64 3.22 -8.22
CA ARG A 209 -12.71 3.70 -7.19
C ARG A 209 -11.87 2.57 -6.59
N HIS A 210 -12.50 1.48 -6.15
CA HIS A 210 -11.81 0.38 -5.52
C HIS A 210 -10.80 -0.32 -6.44
N LYS A 211 -11.06 -0.40 -7.74
CA LYS A 211 -10.11 -0.97 -8.71
C LYS A 211 -8.88 -0.10 -8.92
N ARG A 212 -9.06 1.22 -8.94
CA ARG A 212 -7.94 2.17 -9.01
C ARG A 212 -7.04 2.09 -7.77
N MET A 213 -7.63 1.75 -6.61
CA MET A 213 -6.95 1.72 -5.33
C MET A 213 -6.43 0.33 -4.93
N ARG A 214 -7.03 -0.74 -5.44
CA ARG A 214 -6.73 -2.13 -5.05
C ARG A 214 -6.10 -2.97 -6.15
N GLU A 215 -6.49 -2.81 -7.41
CA GLU A 215 -6.15 -3.73 -8.49
C GLU A 215 -5.61 -2.99 -9.73
N PRO A 216 -4.53 -3.51 -10.34
CA PRO A 216 -3.55 -4.51 -9.90
C PRO A 216 -2.47 -3.91 -8.98
N VAL A 217 -2.40 -2.60 -8.87
CA VAL A 217 -1.39 -1.80 -8.16
C VAL A 217 -2.06 -0.88 -7.13
N GLY A 218 -3.17 -1.36 -6.57
CA GLY A 218 -3.94 -0.59 -5.61
C GLY A 218 -3.27 -0.49 -4.24
N GLY A 219 -3.97 0.17 -3.32
CA GLY A 219 -3.56 0.32 -1.94
C GLY A 219 -3.37 1.77 -1.53
N ILE A 220 -2.80 1.96 -0.34
CA ILE A 220 -2.70 3.25 0.31
C ILE A 220 -1.85 4.27 -0.46
N ASN A 221 -0.74 3.83 -1.07
CA ASN A 221 0.16 4.74 -1.79
C ASN A 221 -0.45 5.30 -3.08
N PRO A 222 -1.02 4.48 -3.99
CA PRO A 222 -1.77 4.98 -5.14
C PRO A 222 -2.94 5.88 -4.75
N PHE A 223 -3.70 5.54 -3.70
CA PHE A 223 -4.78 6.36 -3.19
C PHE A 223 -4.27 7.74 -2.75
N ARG A 224 -3.24 7.76 -1.89
CA ARG A 224 -2.61 8.97 -1.38
C ARG A 224 -2.13 9.88 -2.51
N GLN A 225 -1.40 9.33 -3.47
CA GLN A 225 -0.87 10.08 -4.60
C GLN A 225 -1.96 10.63 -5.51
N HIS A 226 -2.96 9.82 -5.85
CA HIS A 226 -4.06 10.20 -6.73
C HIS A 226 -4.88 11.36 -6.14
N TYR A 227 -5.23 11.26 -4.86
CA TYR A 227 -6.05 12.26 -4.17
C TYR A 227 -5.24 13.32 -3.41
N ARG A 228 -3.91 13.24 -3.42
CA ARG A 228 -2.99 14.15 -2.71
C ARG A 228 -3.30 14.29 -1.23
N VAL A 229 -3.57 13.18 -0.57
CA VAL A 229 -3.90 13.15 0.86
C VAL A 229 -2.62 13.17 1.68
N SER A 230 -2.39 14.24 2.43
CA SER A 230 -1.24 14.37 3.35
C SER A 230 -1.53 13.90 4.77
N GLY A 231 -2.81 13.76 5.13
CA GLY A 231 -3.22 13.23 6.43
C GLY A 231 -3.03 11.72 6.55
N PRO A 232 -3.13 11.17 7.75
CA PRO A 232 -3.13 9.72 7.96
C PRO A 232 -4.37 9.08 7.37
N LEU A 233 -4.21 7.84 6.91
CA LEU A 233 -5.28 7.04 6.34
C LEU A 233 -5.47 5.75 7.15
N ARG A 234 -6.70 5.31 7.24
CA ARG A 234 -7.04 3.95 7.61
C ARG A 234 -7.49 3.22 6.35
N PHE A 235 -6.77 2.18 5.98
CA PHE A 235 -6.90 1.61 4.65
C PHE A 235 -6.84 0.07 4.69
N HIS A 236 -7.76 -0.58 3.96
CA HIS A 236 -7.69 -2.02 3.71
C HIS A 236 -6.94 -2.26 2.41
N THR A 237 -5.84 -3.00 2.49
CA THR A 237 -5.04 -3.36 1.32
C THR A 237 -5.70 -4.49 0.53
N THR A 238 -5.23 -4.72 -0.69
CA THR A 238 -5.61 -5.90 -1.50
C THR A 238 -5.31 -7.23 -0.80
N THR A 239 -4.38 -7.23 0.14
CA THR A 239 -4.03 -8.39 0.96
C THR A 239 -4.96 -8.59 2.15
N GLY A 240 -5.99 -7.76 2.30
CA GLY A 240 -6.94 -7.84 3.40
C GLY A 240 -6.44 -7.28 4.73
N ASN A 241 -5.18 -6.83 4.80
CA ASN A 241 -4.61 -6.28 6.02
C ASN A 241 -4.95 -4.79 6.16
N PRO A 242 -5.56 -4.38 7.27
CA PRO A 242 -5.80 -2.97 7.53
C PRO A 242 -4.48 -2.26 7.85
N ILE A 243 -4.36 -1.02 7.35
CA ILE A 243 -3.31 -0.08 7.75
C ILE A 243 -3.98 1.05 8.52
N ASP A 244 -3.52 1.32 9.73
CA ASP A 244 -3.97 2.44 10.56
C ASP A 244 -2.80 3.39 10.82
N GLU A 245 -2.62 4.35 9.90
CA GLU A 245 -1.54 5.35 9.99
C GLU A 245 -1.77 6.35 11.12
N GLU A 246 -3.02 6.56 11.54
CA GLU A 246 -3.31 7.40 12.71
C GLU A 246 -2.60 6.87 13.94
N ARG A 247 -2.71 5.57 14.17
CA ARG A 247 -2.04 4.87 15.27
C ARG A 247 -0.52 4.77 15.03
N LEU A 248 -0.15 4.33 13.83
CA LEU A 248 1.25 4.00 13.51
C LEU A 248 2.17 5.21 13.58
N TYR A 249 1.70 6.37 13.13
CA TYR A 249 2.52 7.58 13.05
C TYR A 249 2.14 8.68 14.06
N ALA A 250 1.31 8.37 15.05
CA ALA A 250 0.84 9.35 16.04
C ALA A 250 1.98 10.18 16.66
N GLN A 251 3.10 9.53 17.01
CA GLN A 251 4.26 10.18 17.61
C GLN A 251 5.14 10.95 16.60
N ALA A 252 5.11 10.56 15.33
CA ALA A 252 5.98 11.12 14.28
C ALA A 252 5.36 12.33 13.57
N ARG A 253 4.04 12.53 13.63
CA ARG A 253 3.34 13.66 12.97
C ARG A 253 3.59 15.01 13.63
N SER A 254 3.69 15.00 14.96
CA SER A 254 3.81 16.23 15.78
C SER A 254 5.24 16.48 16.25
N ALA A 255 6.22 15.73 15.73
CA ALA A 255 7.61 15.97 16.11
C ALA A 255 8.01 17.40 15.73
N PRO A 256 8.47 18.23 16.69
CA PRO A 256 8.90 19.57 16.35
C PRO A 256 10.07 19.52 15.38
N MET A 257 10.07 20.45 14.39
CA MET A 257 11.24 20.61 13.53
C MET A 257 12.46 20.83 14.42
N ALA A 258 13.50 20.04 14.25
CA ALA A 258 14.82 20.40 14.78
C ALA A 258 15.11 21.85 14.34
N GLY A 259 15.66 22.67 15.25
CA GLY A 259 15.87 24.10 15.09
C GLY A 259 16.41 24.52 13.72
N THR A 260 16.83 25.74 13.49
CA THR A 260 17.27 26.25 12.18
C THR A 260 17.98 25.18 11.35
N ARG A 261 17.28 24.67 10.30
CA ARG A 261 17.81 23.62 9.42
C ARG A 261 18.98 24.17 8.64
N THR A 262 20.18 23.84 9.08
CA THR A 262 21.44 24.23 8.41
C THR A 262 21.98 23.12 7.51
N GLY A 263 21.31 21.96 7.48
CA GLY A 263 21.74 20.80 6.69
C GLY A 263 21.36 20.91 5.20
N LEU A 264 21.70 19.86 4.47
CA LEU A 264 21.50 19.77 3.03
C LEU A 264 20.02 19.87 2.64
N LYS A 265 19.77 20.45 1.47
CA LYS A 265 18.50 20.38 0.75
C LYS A 265 18.53 19.14 -0.14
N ILE A 266 17.82 18.09 0.26
CA ILE A 266 17.84 16.78 -0.41
C ILE A 266 16.53 16.58 -1.17
N VAL A 267 16.58 16.35 -2.47
CA VAL A 267 15.41 15.92 -3.25
C VAL A 267 15.35 14.41 -3.24
N LEU A 268 14.31 13.86 -2.60
CA LEU A 268 13.96 12.46 -2.66
C LEU A 268 13.19 12.21 -3.97
N ALA A 269 13.79 11.51 -4.92
CA ALA A 269 13.21 11.31 -6.24
C ALA A 269 12.87 9.84 -6.50
N GLY A 270 11.73 9.58 -7.14
CA GLY A 270 11.28 8.23 -7.48
C GLY A 270 10.28 7.68 -6.46
N GLU A 271 10.66 6.69 -5.68
CA GLU A 271 9.83 6.08 -4.64
C GLU A 271 10.67 5.72 -3.42
N LEU A 272 10.07 5.78 -2.24
CA LEU A 272 10.71 5.33 -1.01
C LEU A 272 10.54 3.81 -0.87
N ALA A 273 11.37 3.20 -0.01
CA ALA A 273 11.21 1.81 0.39
C ALA A 273 9.87 1.56 1.10
N TYR A 274 9.56 0.30 1.35
CA TYR A 274 8.46 -0.12 2.21
C TYR A 274 8.47 0.58 3.57
N ASN A 275 9.66 0.75 4.18
CA ASN A 275 9.87 1.47 5.44
C ASN A 275 10.15 2.96 5.17
N ALA A 276 9.16 3.70 4.69
CA ALA A 276 9.30 5.08 4.25
C ALA A 276 9.61 6.07 5.39
N ASP A 277 9.24 5.75 6.60
CA ASP A 277 9.44 6.56 7.81
C ASP A 277 10.92 6.74 8.20
N ARG A 278 11.84 6.00 7.57
CA ARG A 278 13.29 6.23 7.66
C ARG A 278 13.72 7.65 7.30
N VAL A 279 12.92 8.41 6.52
CA VAL A 279 13.20 9.82 6.20
C VAL A 279 13.27 10.69 7.46
N LEU A 280 12.59 10.31 8.54
CA LEU A 280 12.64 11.00 9.82
C LEU A 280 14.06 11.08 10.40
N ALA A 281 14.92 10.09 10.11
CA ALA A 281 16.31 10.11 10.54
C ALA A 281 17.12 11.21 9.82
N LEU A 282 16.88 11.46 8.53
CA LEU A 282 17.50 12.56 7.80
C LEU A 282 16.99 13.93 8.30
N GLU A 283 15.69 14.03 8.61
CA GLU A 283 15.12 15.24 9.23
C GLU A 283 15.72 15.52 10.62
N ALA A 284 15.88 14.47 11.43
CA ALA A 284 16.50 14.58 12.76
C ALA A 284 17.96 15.06 12.70
N LEU A 285 18.67 14.80 11.60
CA LEU A 285 20.02 15.32 11.33
C LEU A 285 20.00 16.78 10.80
N GLY A 286 18.84 17.41 10.69
CA GLY A 286 18.70 18.82 10.32
C GLY A 286 18.61 19.08 8.81
N HIS A 287 18.41 18.05 7.99
CA HIS A 287 18.27 18.20 6.52
C HIS A 287 16.86 18.64 6.13
N ARG A 288 16.75 19.34 4.98
CA ARG A 288 15.48 19.69 4.34
C ARG A 288 15.18 18.70 3.24
N LEU A 289 14.02 18.06 3.30
CA LEU A 289 13.61 17.03 2.34
C LEU A 289 12.52 17.55 1.40
N TYR A 290 12.68 17.27 0.14
CA TYR A 290 11.73 17.59 -0.92
C TYR A 290 11.35 16.31 -1.65
N GLY A 291 10.05 16.07 -1.89
CA GLY A 291 9.56 14.86 -2.56
C GLY A 291 9.25 15.12 -4.02
N LEU A 292 9.83 14.35 -4.92
CA LEU A 292 9.55 14.35 -6.35
C LEU A 292 9.28 12.91 -6.82
N TRP A 293 8.01 12.51 -6.77
CA TRP A 293 7.63 11.11 -6.82
C TRP A 293 7.38 10.58 -8.23
N THR A 294 7.69 9.29 -8.45
CA THR A 294 7.34 8.58 -9.68
C THR A 294 5.82 8.49 -9.84
N PRO A 295 5.31 8.54 -11.10
CA PRO A 295 3.87 8.47 -11.34
C PRO A 295 3.22 7.11 -11.08
N ALA A 296 4.01 6.05 -11.17
CA ALA A 296 3.55 4.68 -11.04
C ALA A 296 4.50 3.93 -10.10
N PRO A 297 4.38 4.16 -8.77
CA PRO A 297 5.22 3.49 -7.80
C PRO A 297 4.94 1.99 -7.77
N TYR A 298 5.94 1.23 -7.37
CA TYR A 298 5.70 -0.17 -7.04
C TYR A 298 4.80 -0.25 -5.81
N TRP A 299 3.82 -1.16 -5.83
CA TRP A 299 2.72 -1.17 -4.86
C TRP A 299 3.12 -1.30 -3.38
N TYR A 300 4.30 -1.85 -3.08
CA TYR A 300 4.84 -1.88 -1.72
C TYR A 300 5.55 -0.58 -1.34
N ASN A 301 6.06 0.18 -2.31
CA ASN A 301 6.92 1.31 -2.06
C ASN A 301 6.11 2.58 -1.87
N THR A 302 6.55 3.39 -0.93
CA THR A 302 5.82 4.60 -0.55
C THR A 302 6.19 5.78 -1.41
N VAL A 303 5.19 6.57 -1.77
CA VAL A 303 5.34 7.91 -2.38
C VAL A 303 4.53 8.91 -1.56
N GLY A 304 4.90 10.20 -1.64
CA GLY A 304 4.16 11.25 -0.95
C GLY A 304 2.84 11.63 -1.64
N PRO A 305 2.09 12.53 -0.97
CA PRO A 305 2.45 13.21 0.29
C PRO A 305 2.48 12.24 1.47
N LEU A 306 3.48 12.38 2.36
CA LEU A 306 3.67 11.46 3.49
C LEU A 306 2.78 11.83 4.68
N PRO A 307 2.25 10.86 5.46
CA PRO A 307 1.44 11.11 6.66
C PRO A 307 2.27 11.46 7.90
N PHE A 308 3.58 11.62 7.75
CA PHE A 308 4.55 11.90 8.80
C PHE A 308 5.71 12.73 8.24
N GLY A 309 6.50 13.32 9.13
CA GLY A 309 7.64 14.14 8.75
C GLY A 309 7.22 15.47 8.11
N GLN A 310 8.18 16.11 7.46
CA GLN A 310 8.03 17.45 6.89
C GLN A 310 8.66 17.54 5.50
N VAL A 311 8.41 16.52 4.67
CA VAL A 311 8.84 16.51 3.28
C VAL A 311 7.97 17.46 2.47
N GLU A 312 8.59 18.45 1.84
CA GLU A 312 7.90 19.40 0.96
C GLU A 312 7.66 18.77 -0.41
N GLU A 313 6.40 18.69 -0.83
CA GLU A 313 6.01 18.09 -2.12
C GLU A 313 6.36 19.03 -3.28
N LEU A 314 7.13 18.52 -4.25
CA LEU A 314 7.40 19.25 -5.49
C LEU A 314 6.35 18.88 -6.56
N PRO A 315 5.89 19.88 -7.35
CA PRO A 315 4.93 19.62 -8.40
C PRO A 315 5.57 18.76 -9.50
N ARG A 316 4.85 17.73 -9.93
CA ARG A 316 5.30 16.87 -11.02
C ARG A 316 5.32 17.60 -12.38
N GLN A 317 4.33 18.45 -12.63
CA GLN A 317 4.35 19.36 -13.77
C GLN A 317 5.10 20.64 -13.36
N GLY A 318 6.11 21.04 -14.13
CA GLY A 318 6.96 22.18 -13.78
C GLY A 318 8.00 21.86 -12.70
N TRP A 319 8.40 20.60 -12.55
CA TRP A 319 9.40 20.21 -11.55
C TRP A 319 10.78 20.87 -11.80
N ARG A 320 11.11 21.21 -13.07
CA ARG A 320 12.37 21.90 -13.40
C ARG A 320 12.45 23.28 -12.79
N GLU A 321 11.37 24.05 -12.92
CA GLU A 321 11.22 25.36 -12.32
C GLU A 321 11.20 25.29 -10.79
N ALA A 322 10.59 24.25 -10.25
CA ALA A 322 10.58 24.00 -8.81
C ALA A 322 12.00 23.70 -8.29
N LEU A 323 12.77 22.85 -8.97
CA LEU A 323 14.17 22.57 -8.62
C LEU A 323 15.04 23.82 -8.73
N ALA A 324 14.87 24.63 -9.79
CA ALA A 324 15.61 25.88 -9.96
C ALA A 324 15.33 26.88 -8.82
N ARG A 325 14.08 26.91 -8.29
CA ARG A 325 13.70 27.79 -7.19
C ARG A 325 14.26 27.35 -5.84
N ILE A 326 14.26 26.04 -5.56
CA ILE A 326 14.74 25.53 -4.26
C ILE A 326 16.26 25.40 -4.20
N GLU A 327 16.94 25.31 -5.35
CA GLU A 327 18.40 25.10 -5.47
C GLU A 327 18.87 23.97 -4.54
N PRO A 328 18.52 22.70 -4.82
CA PRO A 328 18.88 21.59 -3.97
C PRO A 328 20.38 21.31 -4.02
N ASP A 329 20.92 20.82 -2.91
CA ASP A 329 22.32 20.41 -2.84
C ASP A 329 22.56 19.07 -3.54
N ILE A 330 21.54 18.19 -3.55
CA ILE A 330 21.63 16.84 -4.11
C ILE A 330 20.26 16.27 -4.48
N VAL A 331 20.22 15.49 -5.56
CA VAL A 331 19.10 14.60 -5.86
C VAL A 331 19.45 13.19 -5.40
N TYR A 332 18.67 12.67 -4.48
CA TYR A 332 18.73 11.28 -4.02
C TYR A 332 17.60 10.48 -4.70
N ALA A 333 17.91 9.91 -5.87
CA ALA A 333 16.96 9.12 -6.66
C ALA A 333 16.96 7.66 -6.21
N GLN A 334 15.80 7.06 -6.13
CA GLN A 334 15.56 5.73 -5.58
C GLN A 334 14.20 5.19 -6.03
N LEU A 335 13.90 3.94 -6.04
CA LEU A 335 14.60 2.83 -5.42
C LEU A 335 14.53 1.60 -6.32
N ASN A 336 13.33 1.39 -6.93
CA ASN A 336 12.91 0.16 -7.60
C ASN A 336 12.93 0.33 -9.13
N TRP A 337 12.73 -0.77 -9.85
CA TRP A 337 12.70 -0.81 -11.31
C TRP A 337 11.63 0.12 -11.92
N GLN A 338 10.50 0.37 -11.24
CA GLN A 338 9.46 1.30 -11.71
C GLN A 338 9.90 2.78 -11.62
N ALA A 339 10.81 3.11 -10.73
CA ALA A 339 11.37 4.45 -10.63
C ALA A 339 12.44 4.74 -11.69
N VAL A 340 13.02 3.72 -12.34
CA VAL A 340 14.15 3.84 -13.29
C VAL A 340 13.87 4.83 -14.42
N PRO A 341 12.73 4.77 -15.15
CA PRO A 341 12.50 5.73 -16.24
C PRO A 341 12.43 7.18 -15.75
N PHE A 342 11.78 7.42 -14.62
CA PHE A 342 11.66 8.75 -14.05
C PHE A 342 12.99 9.28 -13.50
N ALA A 343 13.75 8.45 -12.80
CA ALA A 343 15.07 8.80 -12.29
C ALA A 343 16.04 9.13 -13.45
N HIS A 344 15.96 8.37 -14.55
CA HIS A 344 16.75 8.65 -15.74
C HIS A 344 16.36 9.98 -16.40
N GLU A 345 15.06 10.27 -16.53
CA GLU A 345 14.58 11.57 -17.01
C GLU A 345 15.15 12.71 -16.16
N LEU A 346 15.09 12.59 -14.83
CA LEU A 346 15.66 13.56 -13.91
C LEU A 346 17.15 13.74 -14.12
N LEU A 347 17.93 12.66 -14.12
CA LEU A 347 19.38 12.68 -14.33
C LEU A 347 19.75 13.45 -15.61
N MET A 348 19.05 13.18 -16.71
CA MET A 348 19.34 13.79 -18.01
C MET A 348 19.00 15.29 -18.08
N HIS A 349 18.09 15.76 -17.23
CA HIS A 349 17.63 17.15 -17.24
C HIS A 349 18.13 18.00 -16.06
N THR A 350 18.92 17.42 -15.14
CA THR A 350 19.53 18.13 -14.02
C THR A 350 21.05 18.00 -13.99
N PRO A 351 21.76 18.37 -15.07
CA PRO A 351 23.21 18.13 -15.18
C PRO A 351 24.05 18.89 -14.15
N ASP A 352 23.52 19.98 -13.61
CA ASP A 352 24.22 20.86 -12.67
C ASP A 352 23.94 20.55 -11.20
N ILE A 353 23.07 19.54 -10.91
CA ILE A 353 22.74 19.12 -9.55
C ILE A 353 23.41 17.78 -9.27
N PRO A 354 24.20 17.63 -8.19
CA PRO A 354 24.76 16.34 -7.80
C PRO A 354 23.67 15.26 -7.68
N PHE A 355 23.91 14.08 -8.26
CA PHE A 355 22.90 13.05 -8.41
C PHE A 355 23.39 11.71 -7.85
N VAL A 356 22.61 11.16 -6.92
CA VAL A 356 22.81 9.82 -6.34
C VAL A 356 21.72 8.89 -6.85
N TRP A 357 22.11 7.74 -7.35
CA TRP A 357 21.21 6.64 -7.67
C TRP A 357 21.31 5.53 -6.63
N HIS A 358 20.19 5.18 -5.98
CA HIS A 358 20.08 4.06 -5.06
C HIS A 358 19.15 3.00 -5.63
N PHE A 359 19.68 1.82 -5.91
CA PHE A 359 18.92 0.72 -6.51
C PHE A 359 18.88 -0.48 -5.55
N LYS A 360 17.66 -0.96 -5.27
CA LYS A 360 17.46 -2.11 -4.39
C LYS A 360 17.10 -3.38 -5.13
N GLU A 361 16.11 -3.31 -6.02
CA GLU A 361 15.58 -4.50 -6.68
C GLU A 361 16.50 -5.05 -7.76
N GLY A 362 16.39 -6.36 -8.02
CA GLY A 362 17.26 -7.02 -8.97
C GLY A 362 17.20 -6.43 -10.38
N PRO A 363 18.34 -6.27 -11.04
CA PRO A 363 18.43 -5.64 -12.36
C PRO A 363 17.72 -6.45 -13.46
N PHE A 364 17.46 -7.73 -13.23
CA PHE A 364 16.85 -8.65 -14.19
C PHE A 364 15.43 -8.24 -14.58
N ILE A 365 14.65 -7.64 -13.66
CA ILE A 365 13.33 -7.08 -13.97
C ILE A 365 13.47 -5.95 -14.99
N CYS A 366 14.49 -5.11 -14.88
CA CYS A 366 14.76 -4.05 -15.88
C CYS A 366 15.14 -4.64 -17.25
N ILE A 367 15.84 -5.77 -17.29
CA ILE A 367 16.14 -6.49 -18.53
C ILE A 367 14.83 -7.01 -19.15
N GLU A 368 14.02 -7.70 -18.35
CA GLU A 368 12.72 -8.24 -18.79
C GLU A 368 11.77 -7.16 -19.30
N LYS A 369 11.69 -6.02 -18.60
CA LYS A 369 10.81 -4.88 -18.95
C LYS A 369 11.40 -3.96 -20.02
N GLY A 370 12.61 -4.21 -20.50
CA GLY A 370 13.28 -3.39 -21.52
C GLY A 370 13.81 -2.05 -21.02
N THR A 371 13.88 -1.82 -19.70
CA THR A 371 14.41 -0.58 -19.09
C THR A 371 15.89 -0.68 -18.70
N TRP A 372 16.54 -1.80 -18.99
CA TRP A 372 17.97 -2.00 -18.73
C TRP A 372 18.89 -0.89 -19.25
N PRO A 373 18.72 -0.36 -20.48
CA PRO A 373 19.59 0.73 -20.94
C PRO A 373 19.52 1.97 -20.04
N LEU A 374 18.33 2.31 -19.53
CA LEU A 374 18.12 3.43 -18.61
C LEU A 374 18.77 3.18 -17.25
N LEU A 375 18.65 1.96 -16.73
CA LEU A 375 19.30 1.57 -15.48
C LEU A 375 20.83 1.59 -15.62
N ALA A 376 21.37 1.07 -16.72
CA ALA A 376 22.80 1.11 -17.01
C ALA A 376 23.33 2.56 -17.12
N ASP A 377 22.55 3.46 -17.71
CA ASP A 377 22.87 4.89 -17.76
C ASP A 377 22.84 5.54 -16.37
N LEU A 378 21.84 5.25 -15.54
CA LEU A 378 21.80 5.70 -14.14
C LEU A 378 23.06 5.27 -13.39
N VAL A 379 23.42 3.98 -13.49
CA VAL A 379 24.59 3.43 -12.82
C VAL A 379 25.90 4.03 -13.38
N ARG A 380 25.97 4.37 -14.67
CA ARG A 380 27.17 4.92 -15.30
C ARG A 380 27.33 6.43 -15.10
N LEU A 381 26.22 7.19 -15.11
CA LEU A 381 26.24 8.65 -15.21
C LEU A 381 25.95 9.37 -13.88
N ALA A 382 25.36 8.70 -12.90
CA ALA A 382 25.16 9.28 -11.57
C ALA A 382 26.51 9.66 -10.93
N ASP A 383 26.54 10.75 -10.17
CA ASP A 383 27.74 11.20 -9.46
C ASP A 383 28.08 10.31 -8.26
N GLY A 384 27.12 9.56 -7.75
CA GLY A 384 27.28 8.51 -6.75
C GLY A 384 26.26 7.40 -6.88
N CYS A 385 26.62 6.17 -6.49
CA CYS A 385 25.71 5.03 -6.48
C CYS A 385 25.65 4.36 -5.11
N ILE A 386 24.45 3.92 -4.75
CA ILE A 386 24.19 3.11 -3.56
C ILE A 386 23.64 1.76 -4.03
N PHE A 387 24.21 0.69 -3.49
CA PHE A 387 23.81 -0.70 -3.76
C PHE A 387 23.36 -1.37 -2.47
N SER A 388 22.39 -2.27 -2.57
CA SER A 388 21.84 -2.96 -1.37
C SER A 388 22.86 -3.90 -0.71
N SER A 389 23.84 -4.40 -1.47
CA SER A 389 24.88 -5.30 -0.96
C SER A 389 26.18 -5.14 -1.76
N PRO A 390 27.32 -5.62 -1.20
CA PRO A 390 28.58 -5.70 -1.95
C PRO A 390 28.45 -6.57 -3.22
N GLU A 391 27.69 -7.65 -3.15
CA GLU A 391 27.46 -8.59 -4.24
C GLU A 391 26.72 -7.90 -5.39
N MET A 392 25.71 -7.09 -5.09
CA MET A 392 25.00 -6.29 -6.10
C MET A 392 25.93 -5.24 -6.74
N ARG A 393 26.73 -4.56 -5.95
CA ARG A 393 27.75 -3.61 -6.48
C ARG A 393 28.69 -4.32 -7.44
N ASP A 394 29.24 -5.48 -7.07
CA ASP A 394 30.20 -6.23 -7.86
C ASP A 394 29.56 -6.80 -9.15
N TRP A 395 28.27 -7.16 -9.06
CA TRP A 395 27.48 -7.53 -10.25
C TRP A 395 27.36 -6.36 -11.23
N PHE A 396 26.99 -5.15 -10.75
CA PHE A 396 26.92 -3.97 -11.62
C PHE A 396 28.28 -3.56 -12.18
N ALA A 397 29.35 -3.70 -11.41
CA ALA A 397 30.71 -3.46 -11.90
C ALA A 397 31.09 -4.41 -13.05
N THR A 398 30.53 -5.62 -13.06
CA THR A 398 30.73 -6.60 -14.12
C THR A 398 29.80 -6.36 -15.32
N ALA A 399 28.53 -6.02 -15.06
CA ALA A 399 27.48 -5.93 -16.08
C ALA A 399 27.47 -4.59 -16.84
N VAL A 400 27.90 -3.50 -16.20
CA VAL A 400 27.91 -2.15 -16.80
C VAL A 400 29.34 -1.75 -17.15
N PRO A 401 29.69 -1.72 -18.45
CA PRO A 401 31.04 -1.37 -18.86
C PRO A 401 31.35 0.12 -18.66
N LYS A 402 32.62 0.44 -18.45
CA LYS A 402 33.13 1.82 -18.37
C LYS A 402 32.53 2.65 -17.23
N LEU A 403 32.41 2.06 -16.05
CA LEU A 403 32.07 2.82 -14.85
C LEU A 403 33.14 3.87 -14.55
N PRO A 404 32.77 5.07 -14.08
CA PRO A 404 33.74 6.14 -13.77
C PRO A 404 34.68 5.70 -12.63
N ALA A 405 35.97 5.78 -12.85
CA ALA A 405 36.95 5.49 -11.80
C ALA A 405 36.88 6.55 -10.67
N GLY A 406 36.94 6.10 -9.43
CA GLY A 406 36.93 6.98 -8.25
C GLY A 406 35.62 7.69 -7.96
N ARG A 407 34.50 7.28 -8.62
CA ARG A 407 33.17 7.72 -8.24
C ARG A 407 32.83 7.22 -6.83
N PRO A 408 32.21 8.06 -5.97
CA PRO A 408 31.74 7.61 -4.68
C PRO A 408 30.72 6.48 -4.81
N GLU A 409 30.89 5.42 -4.02
CA GLU A 409 29.94 4.32 -3.89
C GLU A 409 29.65 4.05 -2.42
N TYR A 410 28.45 3.54 -2.13
CA TYR A 410 28.01 3.19 -0.79
C TYR A 410 27.20 1.91 -0.82
N VAL A 411 27.25 1.15 0.27
CA VAL A 411 26.43 -0.06 0.44
C VAL A 411 25.42 0.20 1.54
N LEU A 412 24.16 0.19 1.18
CA LEU A 412 23.03 0.40 2.09
C LEU A 412 21.79 -0.30 1.56
N ASP A 413 21.18 -1.16 2.36
CA ASP A 413 19.91 -1.76 1.98
C ASP A 413 18.79 -0.70 1.93
N GLY A 414 18.02 -0.74 0.85
CA GLY A 414 16.93 0.19 0.60
C GLY A 414 15.71 0.03 1.51
N ASP A 415 15.56 -1.08 2.26
CA ASP A 415 14.37 -1.38 3.08
C ASP A 415 14.59 -1.30 4.59
N LEU A 416 15.64 -0.66 5.05
CA LEU A 416 15.89 -0.55 6.48
C LEU A 416 14.81 0.30 7.16
N PRO A 417 14.16 -0.21 8.24
CA PRO A 417 13.19 0.54 9.03
C PRO A 417 13.88 1.49 9.99
N ARG A 418 13.11 2.39 10.60
CA ARG A 418 13.63 3.27 11.65
C ARG A 418 13.84 2.53 12.96
N ARG A 419 14.76 3.04 13.79
CA ARG A 419 15.12 2.45 15.08
C ARG A 419 13.96 2.33 16.07
N ALA A 420 12.97 3.21 15.99
CA ALA A 420 11.81 3.18 16.89
C ALA A 420 11.09 1.82 16.89
N TRP A 421 11.08 1.11 15.77
CA TRP A 421 10.46 -0.22 15.68
C TRP A 421 11.24 -1.33 16.40
N PHE A 422 12.46 -1.07 16.85
CA PHE A 422 13.32 -2.01 17.58
C PHE A 422 13.22 -1.86 19.10
N LEU A 423 12.51 -0.85 19.62
CA LEU A 423 12.53 -0.47 21.03
C LEU A 423 11.41 -1.10 21.87
N GLN A 424 10.73 -2.13 21.36
CA GLN A 424 9.65 -2.81 22.05
C GLN A 424 10.19 -3.92 22.97
N GLU A 425 9.35 -4.35 23.92
CA GLU A 425 9.67 -5.46 24.81
C GLU A 425 9.51 -6.82 24.09
N CYS A 426 10.39 -7.76 24.42
CA CYS A 426 10.31 -9.14 23.93
C CYS A 426 9.23 -9.93 24.64
N SER A 427 8.59 -10.83 23.91
CA SER A 427 7.72 -11.86 24.48
C SER A 427 8.50 -13.11 24.91
N PRO A 428 8.00 -13.87 25.88
CA PRO A 428 8.55 -15.18 26.22
C PRO A 428 8.47 -16.14 25.03
N LEU A 429 9.45 -17.05 24.94
CA LEU A 429 9.46 -18.07 23.88
C LEU A 429 8.26 -19.03 24.01
N LEU A 430 7.59 -19.33 22.92
CA LEU A 430 6.54 -20.35 22.87
C LEU A 430 7.08 -21.72 23.25
N SER A 431 8.30 -22.03 22.83
CA SER A 431 9.00 -23.27 23.15
C SER A 431 9.31 -23.45 24.64
N ALA A 432 9.33 -22.38 25.43
CA ALA A 432 9.57 -22.39 26.88
C ALA A 432 8.26 -22.43 27.71
N SER A 433 7.12 -22.09 27.12
CA SER A 433 5.88 -21.77 27.85
C SER A 433 5.03 -22.99 28.26
N ARG A 434 5.38 -24.22 27.87
CA ARG A 434 4.62 -25.45 28.22
C ARG A 434 5.49 -26.45 28.97
N PRO A 435 5.24 -26.67 30.30
CA PRO A 435 5.84 -27.80 31.02
C PRO A 435 5.41 -29.12 30.36
N GLY A 436 6.35 -29.93 29.92
CA GLY A 436 6.11 -31.20 29.23
C GLY A 436 6.14 -31.17 27.70
N ALA A 437 6.22 -30.02 27.07
CA ALA A 437 6.46 -29.85 25.63
C ALA A 437 7.99 -29.86 25.31
N GLY A 438 8.76 -30.68 25.99
CA GLY A 438 10.19 -30.83 25.71
C GLY A 438 10.40 -31.29 24.28
N GLY A 439 10.83 -30.37 23.42
CA GLY A 439 11.18 -30.67 22.05
C GLY A 439 10.44 -29.93 20.94
N GLN A 440 9.40 -29.15 21.23
CA GLN A 440 8.75 -28.34 20.20
C GLN A 440 9.56 -27.07 19.88
N VAL A 441 9.75 -26.79 18.61
CA VAL A 441 10.42 -25.60 18.08
C VAL A 441 9.39 -24.80 17.29
N HIS A 442 9.39 -23.49 17.47
CA HIS A 442 8.47 -22.60 16.75
C HIS A 442 9.25 -21.66 15.84
N THR A 443 9.01 -21.76 14.54
CA THR A 443 9.66 -20.91 13.53
C THR A 443 8.63 -20.02 12.83
N VAL A 444 9.07 -18.87 12.30
CA VAL A 444 8.18 -17.88 11.71
C VAL A 444 8.57 -17.47 10.28
N VAL A 445 7.56 -17.30 9.42
CA VAL A 445 7.67 -16.69 8.09
C VAL A 445 6.84 -15.40 8.09
N PRO A 446 7.46 -14.23 8.25
CA PRO A 446 6.74 -12.97 8.04
C PRO A 446 6.66 -12.66 6.54
N GLY A 447 5.46 -12.82 5.97
CA GLY A 447 5.19 -12.64 4.54
C GLY A 447 5.30 -13.92 3.71
N ARG A 448 5.67 -13.81 2.45
CA ARG A 448 5.60 -14.90 1.43
C ARG A 448 6.48 -16.12 1.79
N PRO A 449 5.95 -17.37 1.75
CA PRO A 449 6.69 -18.60 2.07
C PRO A 449 7.53 -19.09 0.87
N ILE A 450 8.40 -18.22 0.34
CA ILE A 450 9.20 -18.51 -0.86
C ILE A 450 10.16 -19.68 -0.60
N GLY A 451 10.07 -20.71 -1.45
CA GLY A 451 10.89 -21.91 -1.40
C GLY A 451 10.49 -22.93 -0.31
N LEU A 452 9.49 -22.63 0.51
CA LEU A 452 8.93 -23.59 1.46
C LEU A 452 7.80 -24.36 0.78
N HIS A 453 8.06 -25.59 0.38
CA HIS A 453 7.05 -26.46 -0.22
C HIS A 453 6.18 -27.14 0.86
N PRO A 454 4.94 -27.54 0.56
CA PRO A 454 4.11 -28.32 1.50
C PRO A 454 4.79 -29.57 2.06
N SER A 455 5.59 -30.27 1.24
CA SER A 455 6.42 -31.42 1.70
C SER A 455 7.44 -31.00 2.76
N THR A 456 8.07 -29.84 2.60
CA THR A 456 9.02 -29.31 3.60
C THR A 456 8.30 -29.02 4.92
N VAL A 457 7.06 -28.49 4.87
CA VAL A 457 6.24 -28.29 6.08
C VAL A 457 5.93 -29.61 6.78
N ALA A 458 5.63 -30.68 6.02
CA ALA A 458 5.40 -32.02 6.55
C ALA A 458 6.68 -32.62 7.20
N GLU A 459 7.84 -32.45 6.57
CA GLU A 459 9.12 -32.88 7.13
C GLU A 459 9.44 -32.14 8.44
N LEU A 460 9.27 -30.81 8.50
CA LEU A 460 9.42 -30.02 9.71
C LEU A 460 8.50 -30.50 10.83
N ALA A 461 7.24 -30.80 10.51
CA ALA A 461 6.26 -31.33 11.45
C ALA A 461 6.72 -32.70 12.03
N GLY A 462 7.34 -33.54 11.20
CA GLY A 462 7.92 -34.82 11.66
C GLY A 462 9.01 -34.67 12.71
N HIS A 463 9.67 -33.52 12.78
CA HIS A 463 10.67 -33.16 13.78
C HIS A 463 10.13 -32.30 14.95
N GLY A 464 8.80 -32.14 15.06
CA GLY A 464 8.19 -31.29 16.08
C GLY A 464 8.46 -29.79 15.90
N ILE A 465 8.69 -29.36 14.65
CA ILE A 465 8.94 -27.96 14.31
C ILE A 465 7.65 -27.36 13.75
N HIS A 466 7.16 -26.33 14.44
CA HIS A 466 5.98 -25.58 14.04
C HIS A 466 6.35 -24.42 13.10
N LEU A 467 5.54 -24.19 12.08
CA LEU A 467 5.67 -23.08 11.15
C LEU A 467 4.54 -22.10 11.37
N HIS A 468 4.89 -20.88 11.72
CA HIS A 468 3.96 -19.76 11.90
C HIS A 468 4.06 -18.85 10.68
N PHE A 469 2.98 -18.79 9.89
CA PHE A 469 2.92 -17.99 8.68
C PHE A 469 2.09 -16.73 8.92
N TYR A 470 2.72 -15.58 8.71
CA TYR A 470 2.09 -14.27 8.79
C TYR A 470 1.88 -13.72 7.38
N GLY A 471 0.64 -13.55 6.97
CA GLY A 471 0.33 -13.07 5.62
C GLY A 471 -1.14 -13.02 5.33
N ASP A 472 -1.46 -12.76 4.07
CA ASP A 472 -2.82 -12.79 3.58
C ASP A 472 -3.25 -14.21 3.20
N PHE A 473 -4.30 -14.68 3.80
CA PHE A 473 -4.88 -16.00 3.56
C PHE A 473 -6.11 -15.95 2.65
N THR A 474 -6.67 -14.77 2.42
CA THR A 474 -7.98 -14.62 1.81
C THR A 474 -7.91 -14.53 0.30
N GLN A 475 -6.75 -14.20 -0.28
CA GLN A 475 -6.59 -13.97 -1.71
C GLN A 475 -5.48 -14.80 -2.36
N GLY A 476 -5.84 -15.42 -3.43
CA GLY A 476 -5.17 -15.89 -4.63
C GLY A 476 -3.87 -16.66 -4.46
N GLN A 477 -2.78 -15.97 -4.44
CA GLN A 477 -1.44 -16.51 -4.71
C GLN A 477 -0.99 -17.64 -3.76
N TRP A 478 -1.36 -17.58 -2.48
CA TRP A 478 -0.92 -18.54 -1.46
C TRP A 478 -2.03 -19.49 -0.99
N ARG A 479 -3.26 -19.34 -1.47
CA ARG A 479 -4.38 -20.20 -1.07
C ARG A 479 -4.11 -21.68 -1.31
N GLU A 480 -3.57 -22.01 -2.48
CA GLU A 480 -3.24 -23.40 -2.83
C GLU A 480 -2.14 -23.95 -1.93
N TRP A 481 -1.09 -23.15 -1.68
CA TRP A 481 -0.02 -23.52 -0.77
C TRP A 481 -0.54 -23.75 0.65
N ILE A 482 -1.33 -22.82 1.19
CA ILE A 482 -1.95 -22.92 2.52
C ILE A 482 -2.81 -24.17 2.64
N THR A 483 -3.66 -24.44 1.64
CA THR A 483 -4.51 -25.65 1.62
C THR A 483 -3.69 -26.92 1.65
N LYS A 484 -2.67 -27.01 0.82
CA LYS A 484 -1.80 -28.21 0.72
C LYS A 484 -0.95 -28.38 1.99
N ALA A 485 -0.32 -27.33 2.47
CA ALA A 485 0.51 -27.37 3.67
C ALA A 485 -0.31 -27.67 4.93
N GLY A 486 -1.50 -27.07 5.07
CA GLY A 486 -2.43 -27.36 6.17
C GLY A 486 -2.97 -28.80 6.15
N ALA A 487 -3.14 -29.40 4.96
CA ALA A 487 -3.58 -30.78 4.86
C ALA A 487 -2.52 -31.79 5.31
N VAL A 488 -1.22 -31.50 5.11
CA VAL A 488 -0.12 -32.40 5.46
C VAL A 488 0.44 -32.18 6.87
N ALA A 489 0.22 -30.99 7.46
CA ALA A 489 0.73 -30.65 8.79
C ALA A 489 -0.29 -29.78 9.58
N PRO A 490 -1.52 -30.25 9.83
CA PRO A 490 -2.60 -29.45 10.38
C PRO A 490 -2.33 -28.91 11.78
N GLU A 491 -1.53 -29.61 12.59
CA GLU A 491 -1.19 -29.21 13.95
C GLU A 491 0.11 -28.38 14.05
N HIS A 492 0.87 -28.29 12.94
CA HIS A 492 2.17 -27.63 12.91
C HIS A 492 2.22 -26.38 12.02
N LEU A 493 1.20 -26.16 11.18
CA LEU A 493 1.05 -24.92 10.43
C LEU A 493 0.07 -23.98 11.14
N HIS A 494 0.55 -22.82 11.53
CA HIS A 494 -0.25 -21.80 12.20
C HIS A 494 -0.34 -20.56 11.32
N LEU A 495 -1.56 -20.06 11.13
CA LEU A 495 -1.83 -18.91 10.26
C LEU A 495 -2.15 -17.67 11.09
N HIS A 496 -1.48 -16.57 10.82
CA HIS A 496 -1.61 -15.31 11.52
C HIS A 496 -1.77 -14.15 10.54
N GLN A 497 -2.48 -13.10 10.95
CA GLN A 497 -2.54 -11.86 10.20
C GLN A 497 -1.20 -11.12 10.28
N ASN A 498 -0.92 -10.24 9.31
CA ASN A 498 0.27 -9.40 9.34
C ASN A 498 0.31 -8.52 10.59
N VAL A 499 1.53 -8.18 10.98
CA VAL A 499 1.80 -7.33 12.15
C VAL A 499 2.44 -6.04 11.68
N ASP A 500 1.91 -4.93 12.16
CA ASP A 500 2.49 -3.61 11.93
C ASP A 500 3.87 -3.46 12.60
N PRO A 501 4.73 -2.56 12.12
CA PRO A 501 6.08 -2.39 12.64
C PRO A 501 6.17 -2.16 14.16
N ASP A 502 5.17 -1.50 14.75
CA ASP A 502 5.08 -1.26 16.18
C ASP A 502 4.76 -2.50 17.03
N GLY A 503 4.49 -3.63 16.39
CA GLY A 503 4.27 -4.93 17.01
C GLY A 503 5.36 -5.97 16.74
N TRP A 504 6.32 -5.71 15.83
CA TRP A 504 7.26 -6.72 15.35
C TRP A 504 8.05 -7.43 16.46
N VAL A 505 8.63 -6.67 17.38
CA VAL A 505 9.45 -7.27 18.45
C VAL A 505 8.58 -8.13 19.36
N ARG A 506 7.43 -7.60 19.81
CA ARG A 506 6.53 -8.31 20.70
C ARG A 506 6.00 -9.59 20.08
N GLU A 507 5.56 -9.50 18.81
CA GLU A 507 4.93 -10.64 18.13
C GLU A 507 5.95 -11.68 17.70
N PHE A 508 7.08 -11.27 17.13
CA PHE A 508 8.01 -12.24 16.55
C PHE A 508 9.06 -12.76 17.52
N SER A 509 9.40 -12.05 18.60
CA SER A 509 10.40 -12.52 19.56
C SER A 509 10.03 -13.79 20.31
N GLN A 510 8.76 -14.21 20.27
CA GLN A 510 8.28 -15.46 20.85
C GLN A 510 8.70 -16.72 20.07
N TYR A 511 9.25 -16.58 18.88
CA TYR A 511 9.71 -17.70 18.04
C TYR A 511 11.18 -18.00 18.23
N ASP A 512 11.60 -19.24 17.93
CA ASP A 512 13.00 -19.68 18.07
C ASP A 512 13.87 -19.14 16.93
N ALA A 513 13.36 -19.10 15.70
CA ALA A 513 14.04 -18.59 14.51
C ALA A 513 13.04 -18.15 13.42
N GLY A 514 13.53 -17.42 12.42
CA GLY A 514 12.72 -16.94 11.29
C GLY A 514 13.30 -17.32 9.93
N TRP A 515 12.41 -17.56 8.97
CA TRP A 515 12.77 -17.97 7.61
C TRP A 515 13.01 -16.77 6.69
N LEU A 516 14.15 -16.77 6.01
CA LEU A 516 14.36 -16.01 4.78
C LEU A 516 13.85 -16.81 3.56
N HIS A 517 14.16 -16.36 2.34
CA HIS A 517 13.84 -17.12 1.14
C HIS A 517 14.69 -18.40 1.09
N VAL A 518 14.06 -19.52 0.74
CA VAL A 518 14.72 -20.82 0.59
C VAL A 518 14.89 -21.13 -0.88
N PHE A 519 16.11 -21.17 -1.36
CA PHE A 519 16.42 -21.46 -2.77
C PHE A 519 17.81 -22.06 -2.90
N ARG A 520 18.06 -22.70 -4.05
CA ARG A 520 19.36 -23.23 -4.42
C ARG A 520 19.95 -22.39 -5.54
N SER A 521 21.03 -21.69 -5.24
CA SER A 521 21.75 -20.89 -6.23
C SER A 521 22.40 -21.78 -7.30
N GLN A 522 22.35 -21.30 -8.54
CA GLN A 522 22.97 -21.95 -9.70
C GLN A 522 24.23 -21.22 -10.19
N ASN A 523 24.68 -20.18 -9.46
CA ASN A 523 25.79 -19.35 -9.94
C ASN A 523 27.18 -19.97 -9.77
N GLY A 524 27.33 -20.96 -8.86
CA GLY A 524 28.60 -21.67 -8.66
C GLY A 524 29.79 -20.77 -8.30
N GLY A 525 29.55 -19.60 -7.69
CA GLY A 525 30.58 -18.62 -7.36
C GLY A 525 30.95 -17.66 -8.50
N ASP A 526 30.27 -17.72 -9.65
CA ASP A 526 30.45 -16.75 -10.74
C ASP A 526 29.36 -15.67 -10.69
N ILE A 527 29.75 -14.44 -10.38
CA ILE A 527 28.83 -13.29 -10.27
C ILE A 527 28.03 -13.03 -11.54
N ARG A 528 28.56 -13.38 -12.71
CA ARG A 528 27.87 -13.22 -14.00
C ARG A 528 26.68 -14.16 -14.18
N ARG A 529 26.61 -15.22 -13.37
CA ARG A 529 25.53 -16.21 -13.34
C ARG A 529 24.56 -15.99 -12.20
N ALA A 530 24.78 -14.95 -11.39
CA ALA A 530 23.87 -14.60 -10.31
C ALA A 530 22.51 -14.20 -10.86
N ASP A 531 21.45 -14.61 -10.18
CA ASP A 531 20.06 -14.26 -10.47
C ASP A 531 19.49 -13.29 -9.42
N TRP A 532 18.18 -13.02 -9.48
CA TRP A 532 17.53 -12.09 -8.58
C TRP A 532 17.60 -12.54 -7.11
N ASP A 533 17.37 -13.82 -6.84
CA ASP A 533 17.42 -14.36 -5.47
C ASP A 533 18.83 -14.25 -4.88
N ASP A 534 19.86 -14.45 -5.70
CA ASP A 534 21.26 -14.37 -5.28
C ASP A 534 21.66 -12.97 -4.80
N LEU A 535 21.15 -11.92 -5.46
CA LEU A 535 21.53 -10.53 -5.18
C LEU A 535 20.58 -9.81 -4.22
N ASN A 536 19.41 -10.39 -3.93
CA ASN A 536 18.38 -9.77 -3.10
C ASN A 536 18.64 -9.98 -1.60
N ILE A 537 18.39 -8.93 -0.82
CA ILE A 537 18.22 -9.03 0.63
C ILE A 537 16.73 -8.82 0.92
N PRO A 538 15.99 -9.86 1.34
CA PRO A 538 14.56 -9.72 1.62
C PRO A 538 14.30 -8.73 2.76
N ALA A 539 13.31 -7.85 2.59
CA ALA A 539 12.94 -6.84 3.61
C ALA A 539 12.66 -7.44 5.00
N ARG A 540 12.13 -8.69 5.03
CA ARG A 540 11.90 -9.42 6.28
C ARG A 540 13.17 -9.68 7.11
N ALA A 541 14.37 -9.57 6.54
CA ALA A 541 15.60 -9.67 7.29
C ALA A 541 15.66 -8.61 8.41
N ALA A 542 15.22 -7.38 8.14
CA ALA A 542 15.12 -6.34 9.14
C ALA A 542 14.05 -6.64 10.21
N THR A 543 12.90 -7.20 9.82
CA THR A 543 11.84 -7.63 10.75
C THR A 543 12.32 -8.74 11.70
N LEU A 544 13.02 -9.75 11.17
CA LEU A 544 13.58 -10.83 11.97
C LEU A 544 14.69 -10.33 12.90
N ALA A 545 15.57 -9.46 12.40
CA ALA A 545 16.62 -8.86 13.21
C ALA A 545 16.04 -8.01 14.35
N ALA A 546 15.00 -7.21 14.10
CA ALA A 546 14.31 -6.41 15.11
C ALA A 546 13.85 -7.27 16.29
N ALA A 547 13.31 -8.46 16.00
CA ALA A 547 12.82 -9.41 17.00
C ALA A 547 13.90 -10.33 17.59
N GLY A 548 15.18 -10.16 17.23
CA GLY A 548 16.28 -10.98 17.74
C GLY A 548 16.27 -12.41 17.20
N LEU A 549 15.74 -12.65 15.99
CA LEU A 549 15.57 -13.98 15.43
C LEU A 549 16.73 -14.39 14.51
N PRO A 550 17.36 -15.55 14.76
CA PRO A 550 18.26 -16.20 13.80
C PRO A 550 17.56 -16.47 12.46
N MET A 551 18.30 -16.28 11.36
CA MET A 551 17.77 -16.32 10.01
C MET A 551 18.03 -17.66 9.34
N ILE A 552 16.98 -18.46 9.15
CA ILE A 552 17.05 -19.78 8.51
C ILE A 552 17.17 -19.60 7.00
N GLN A 553 18.19 -20.22 6.41
CA GLN A 553 18.50 -20.18 4.98
C GLN A 553 19.06 -21.52 4.51
N PHE A 554 18.74 -21.90 3.25
CA PHE A 554 19.43 -23.02 2.62
C PHE A 554 20.93 -22.68 2.47
N ASP A 555 21.81 -23.63 2.78
CA ASP A 555 23.27 -23.45 2.62
C ASP A 555 23.66 -23.59 1.14
N ASN A 556 23.92 -22.47 0.51
CA ASN A 556 24.35 -22.43 -0.89
C ASN A 556 25.87 -22.57 -1.08
N GLY A 557 26.60 -23.06 -0.11
CA GLY A 557 28.06 -23.23 -0.04
C GLY A 557 28.85 -22.87 -1.31
N GLY A 558 29.75 -21.93 -1.26
CA GLY A 558 30.56 -21.49 -2.40
C GLY A 558 29.85 -20.65 -3.48
N ALA A 559 28.52 -20.54 -3.47
CA ALA A 559 27.79 -19.61 -4.34
C ALA A 559 27.82 -18.19 -3.77
N ILE A 560 27.59 -17.21 -4.64
CA ILE A 560 27.48 -15.79 -4.27
C ILE A 560 26.00 -15.52 -3.96
N VAL A 561 25.67 -15.37 -2.68
CA VAL A 561 24.31 -15.07 -2.20
C VAL A 561 24.36 -13.94 -1.17
N ALA A 562 23.83 -12.77 -1.51
CA ALA A 562 23.93 -11.54 -0.71
C ALA A 562 23.35 -11.71 0.71
N ALA A 563 22.14 -12.26 0.84
CA ALA A 563 21.51 -12.49 2.15
C ALA A 563 22.31 -13.48 3.00
N GLN A 564 22.87 -14.52 2.40
CA GLN A 564 23.71 -15.50 3.09
C GLN A 564 25.05 -14.91 3.53
N ALA A 565 25.70 -14.12 2.67
CA ALA A 565 26.94 -13.42 2.98
C ALA A 565 26.75 -12.43 4.14
N LEU A 566 25.65 -11.69 4.16
CA LEU A 566 25.28 -10.80 5.26
C LEU A 566 25.10 -11.59 6.57
N ALA A 567 24.31 -12.65 6.55
CA ALA A 567 24.04 -13.46 7.74
C ALA A 567 25.30 -14.15 8.30
N ARG A 568 26.20 -14.63 7.43
CA ARG A 568 27.49 -15.19 7.83
C ARG A 568 28.42 -14.13 8.45
N ARG A 569 28.54 -12.96 7.82
CA ARG A 569 29.38 -11.85 8.31
C ARG A 569 28.94 -11.37 9.69
N LEU A 570 27.64 -11.34 9.95
CA LEU A 570 27.09 -10.90 11.24
C LEU A 570 27.00 -12.03 12.28
N GLY A 571 27.12 -13.30 11.87
CA GLY A 571 26.99 -14.46 12.74
C GLY A 571 25.56 -14.68 13.23
N ILE A 572 24.55 -14.54 12.33
CA ILE A 572 23.11 -14.56 12.67
C ILE A 572 22.31 -15.59 11.89
N GLY A 573 22.96 -16.39 11.05
CA GLY A 573 22.31 -17.36 10.17
C GLY A 573 22.23 -18.77 10.75
N VAL A 574 21.14 -19.48 10.47
CA VAL A 574 20.99 -20.92 10.59
C VAL A 574 21.02 -21.49 9.17
N PHE A 575 22.09 -22.19 8.80
CA PHE A 575 22.29 -22.69 7.44
C PHE A 575 22.08 -24.19 7.39
N PHE A 576 21.27 -24.66 6.45
CA PHE A 576 20.94 -26.08 6.35
C PHE A 576 21.09 -26.63 4.93
N GLY A 577 21.49 -27.88 4.83
CA GLY A 577 21.53 -28.66 3.59
C GLY A 577 20.42 -29.73 3.52
N SER A 578 19.87 -30.11 4.68
CA SER A 578 18.75 -31.05 4.83
C SER A 578 17.87 -30.63 6.01
N ILE A 579 16.62 -31.09 6.03
CA ILE A 579 15.68 -30.79 7.12
C ILE A 579 16.13 -31.49 8.42
N ASP A 580 16.68 -32.71 8.36
CA ASP A 580 17.25 -33.39 9.53
C ASP A 580 18.34 -32.53 10.18
N GLY A 581 19.31 -32.06 9.38
CA GLY A 581 20.39 -31.21 9.88
C GLY A 581 19.92 -29.84 10.38
N LEU A 582 18.80 -29.31 9.85
CA LEU A 582 18.15 -28.11 10.38
C LEU A 582 17.51 -28.40 11.74
N ALA A 583 16.80 -29.55 11.85
CA ALA A 583 16.17 -29.97 13.08
C ALA A 583 17.18 -30.11 14.22
N ASP A 584 18.32 -30.76 13.96
CA ASP A 584 19.41 -30.88 14.94
C ASP A 584 19.88 -29.52 15.43
N GLN A 585 20.09 -28.56 14.52
CA GLN A 585 20.49 -27.20 14.88
C GLN A 585 19.42 -26.46 15.72
N LEU A 586 18.16 -26.53 15.32
CA LEU A 586 17.07 -25.85 16.00
C LEU A 586 16.75 -26.44 17.38
N HIS A 587 16.99 -27.72 17.58
CA HIS A 587 16.83 -28.40 18.86
C HIS A 587 18.02 -28.19 19.82
N ASP A 588 19.17 -27.72 19.34
CA ASP A 588 20.28 -27.30 20.22
C ASP A 588 19.95 -25.97 20.90
N ARG A 589 19.30 -26.07 22.05
CA ARG A 589 18.83 -24.92 22.82
C ARG A 589 19.95 -23.96 23.23
N ALA A 590 21.14 -24.47 23.53
CA ALA A 590 22.27 -23.64 23.94
C ALA A 590 22.83 -22.84 22.74
N ALA A 591 23.03 -23.48 21.61
CA ALA A 591 23.46 -22.83 20.38
C ALA A 591 22.45 -21.80 19.89
N MET A 592 21.15 -22.14 19.91
CA MET A 592 20.08 -21.21 19.50
C MET A 592 19.98 -20.01 20.44
N ALA A 593 20.13 -20.17 21.76
CA ALA A 593 20.15 -19.06 22.71
C ALA A 593 21.32 -18.12 22.43
N ALA A 594 22.53 -18.66 22.22
CA ALA A 594 23.71 -17.87 21.88
C ALA A 594 23.56 -17.13 20.55
N LEU A 595 22.92 -17.76 19.56
CA LEU A 595 22.67 -17.16 18.25
C LEU A 595 21.64 -16.03 18.35
N ARG A 596 20.56 -16.20 19.12
CA ARG A 596 19.57 -15.15 19.40
C ARG A 596 20.22 -13.94 20.09
N GLU A 597 21.06 -14.19 21.10
CA GLU A 597 21.81 -13.13 21.76
C GLU A 597 22.72 -12.38 20.76
N ARG A 598 23.36 -13.11 19.85
CA ARG A 598 24.15 -12.49 18.78
C ARG A 598 23.31 -11.62 17.86
N VAL A 599 22.12 -12.07 17.42
CA VAL A 599 21.20 -11.24 16.62
C VAL A 599 20.85 -9.98 17.39
N TRP A 600 20.52 -10.11 18.68
CA TRP A 600 20.15 -8.98 19.52
C TRP A 600 21.26 -7.92 19.63
N GLN A 601 22.53 -8.35 19.71
CA GLN A 601 23.70 -7.46 19.74
C GLN A 601 23.92 -6.70 18.43
N VAL A 602 23.60 -7.30 17.27
CA VAL A 602 23.88 -6.70 15.97
C VAL A 602 22.66 -6.13 15.27
N ARG A 603 21.45 -6.25 15.83
CA ARG A 603 20.19 -5.90 15.19
C ARG A 603 20.11 -4.45 14.72
N ASP A 604 20.80 -3.53 15.39
CA ASP A 604 20.83 -2.11 14.99
C ASP A 604 21.46 -1.90 13.60
N GLN A 605 22.25 -2.88 13.09
CA GLN A 605 22.73 -2.89 11.71
C GLN A 605 21.58 -2.93 10.68
N PHE A 606 20.40 -3.33 11.10
CA PHE A 606 19.21 -3.42 10.28
C PHE A 606 18.27 -2.23 10.47
N CYS A 607 18.70 -1.16 11.14
CA CYS A 607 17.92 0.08 11.24
C CYS A 607 18.59 1.23 10.48
N PHE A 608 17.77 2.06 9.83
CA PHE A 608 18.24 3.17 9.00
C PHE A 608 18.99 4.24 9.80
N ASP A 609 18.55 4.50 11.04
CA ASP A 609 19.10 5.53 11.90
C ASP A 609 20.61 5.34 12.15
N LEU A 610 21.08 4.09 12.23
CA LEU A 610 22.50 3.80 12.38
C LEU A 610 23.30 4.24 11.15
N HIS A 611 22.72 4.12 9.97
CA HIS A 611 23.39 4.39 8.70
C HIS A 611 23.20 5.82 8.20
N ALA A 612 22.23 6.56 8.73
CA ALA A 612 21.90 7.90 8.25
C ALA A 612 23.09 8.88 8.31
N PRO A 613 23.93 8.94 9.37
CA PRO A 613 25.12 9.79 9.35
C PRO A 613 26.10 9.43 8.24
N GLY A 614 26.41 8.14 8.06
CA GLY A 614 27.28 7.67 6.99
C GLY A 614 26.72 7.91 5.58
N LEU A 615 25.40 7.91 5.43
CA LEU A 615 24.74 8.28 4.17
C LEU A 615 24.91 9.79 3.89
N VAL A 616 24.83 10.64 4.91
CA VAL A 616 25.07 12.08 4.78
C VAL A 616 26.53 12.34 4.39
N ASP A 617 27.50 11.73 5.07
CA ASP A 617 28.92 11.79 4.71
C ASP A 617 29.15 11.34 3.25
N PHE A 618 28.39 10.33 2.80
CA PHE A 618 28.45 9.91 1.41
C PHE A 618 27.89 10.99 0.46
N PHE A 619 26.78 11.63 0.79
CA PHE A 619 26.23 12.73 -0.01
C PHE A 619 27.22 13.88 -0.12
N GLU A 620 27.88 14.28 0.95
CA GLU A 620 28.91 15.33 0.92
C GLU A 620 30.10 14.95 0.02
N ARG A 621 30.54 13.68 0.03
CA ARG A 621 31.57 13.21 -0.92
C ARG A 621 31.09 13.26 -2.35
N VAL A 622 29.80 12.94 -2.64
CA VAL A 622 29.23 13.03 -3.97
C VAL A 622 29.17 14.48 -4.45
N ILE A 623 28.72 15.41 -3.61
CA ILE A 623 28.70 16.85 -3.91
C ILE A 623 30.10 17.34 -4.27
N ALA A 624 31.10 17.05 -3.41
CA ALA A 624 32.48 17.42 -3.67
C ALA A 624 33.10 16.76 -4.91
N HIS A 625 32.59 15.58 -5.31
CA HIS A 625 33.01 14.89 -6.51
C HIS A 625 32.41 15.53 -7.77
N ALA A 626 31.11 15.85 -7.74
CA ALA A 626 30.37 16.48 -8.83
C ALA A 626 30.93 17.90 -9.17
N ASP A 627 31.32 18.68 -8.16
CA ASP A 627 31.95 19.98 -8.32
C ASP A 627 33.28 19.92 -9.12
N ARG A 628 33.95 18.78 -9.11
CA ARG A 628 35.24 18.55 -9.78
C ARG A 628 35.11 17.99 -11.19
N ARG A 629 33.92 17.50 -11.56
CA ARG A 629 33.67 16.84 -12.85
C ARG A 629 32.45 17.43 -13.52
N GLY A 630 32.58 17.93 -14.73
CA GLY A 630 31.39 18.12 -15.56
C GLY A 630 30.77 16.76 -15.93
N ARG A 631 29.46 16.62 -15.90
CA ARG A 631 28.78 15.43 -16.41
C ARG A 631 28.91 15.34 -17.92
N VAL A 632 29.38 14.19 -18.39
CA VAL A 632 29.38 13.88 -19.83
C VAL A 632 28.05 13.22 -20.15
N LEU A 633 27.12 13.93 -20.78
CA LEU A 633 25.87 13.39 -21.25
C LEU A 633 26.06 12.50 -22.46
N ALA A 634 25.31 11.40 -22.56
CA ALA A 634 25.26 10.54 -23.74
C ALA A 634 24.77 11.37 -24.95
N GLY A 635 25.66 11.72 -25.86
CA GLY A 635 25.38 12.60 -27.00
C GLY A 635 26.48 13.62 -27.30
N GLY A 636 27.55 13.61 -26.52
CA GLY A 636 28.81 14.32 -26.88
C GLY A 636 28.83 15.81 -26.57
N GLN A 637 27.90 16.37 -25.83
CA GLN A 637 28.02 17.75 -25.36
C GLN A 637 28.73 17.78 -24.00
N LEU A 638 30.02 18.12 -24.01
CA LEU A 638 30.77 18.55 -22.83
C LEU A 638 30.19 19.89 -22.34
N ARG A 639 29.54 19.92 -21.18
CA ARG A 639 29.28 21.17 -20.46
C ARG A 639 30.39 21.39 -19.43
N MET A 640 31.07 22.53 -19.56
CA MET A 640 32.06 22.99 -18.58
C MET A 640 31.39 23.32 -17.26
N PRO A 641 32.03 23.04 -16.10
CA PRO A 641 31.46 23.38 -14.81
C PRO A 641 31.28 24.89 -14.70
N VAL A 642 30.05 25.31 -14.37
CA VAL A 642 29.80 26.69 -13.99
C VAL A 642 30.39 26.86 -12.59
N ARG A 643 31.48 27.62 -12.48
CA ARG A 643 32.05 28.00 -11.18
C ARG A 643 30.99 28.78 -10.41
N ARG A 644 30.41 28.21 -9.36
CA ARG A 644 29.68 28.97 -8.35
C ARG A 644 30.69 29.88 -7.65
N ALA A 645 30.53 31.19 -7.80
CA ALA A 645 31.18 32.14 -6.91
C ALA A 645 30.55 31.98 -5.51
N ARG A 646 31.38 31.75 -4.50
CA ARG A 646 30.97 31.71 -3.08
C ARG A 646 30.58 33.11 -2.61
#